data_5452d80d8900c7874682f9defbac8325
#
_entry.id   5452d80d8900c7874682f9defbac8325
#
_cell.length_a   1.000
_cell.length_b   1.000
_cell.length_c   1.000
_cell.angle_alpha   90.00
_cell.angle_beta   90.00
_cell.angle_gamma   90.00
#
_symmetry.space_group_name_H-M   'P 1'
#
loop_
_entity.id
_entity.type
_entity.pdbx_description
1 polymer ?
#
loop_
_entity_poly.entity_id
_entity_poly.type
_entity_poly.pdbx_seq_one_letter_code
_entity_poly.pdbx_strand_id
1 'polypeptide(L)'
;KVRLYRPWDGEQLIAALPETVKAIAVLDRTKEPGSSGEPLYLDVVTAVQEVMLGDNDTLKAKIKNLKALVGGRYGLSSKEFNPAMVKSVFENLAQTKPKNHFTIGINDDVSHTSLEYDPSFSTEPDNVVRAMFYGLGADGTVGANKNSIKIIGEETDNYAQGYFVYDSKKSGAVTVSHLRFGPQPIRSIYLISKANFIGCHQWTFIERLDVLQCAMEGSTFLLNSPYGPDQVWEYLPLEIQEDIVRKNLKFYVIDANKVARDTGMGNRINTIMQVCFFALAKVLPREEAIAQIKKAIEKTYGKKGAEIVRLNLKAVDETLEHLYEVNVAQANSALRRAEPVAVGAPTFVKEVEGMMIAGRGDDLPVSKLPCDGTYPTGTSKWEKRNVAQDIPVWDADVCIQCGKCVMVCPHATIRGKAYDEAALENAPASFKFTNVKDKAFTGEKFTIQVAPEDCTGCGICVDVCPAKNKSMPSRKAINMEPQLPLREQEATNWDFFLGIPNPDRLKLRPDLIRQQQWQEPLFEFSGACGGCGETPYIKLVTQLFGDRMIVANATGCSSIYGGNLPTTPWTTNADGRGPAWSNSLFEDNAEFGLGFRMSIDKHAGFALELLHKLGGEVGDNLVTQITDNAQKSEADIWEQRQRVVQLKEKLQGLNSPDAQQLLSLADYLVKKSVWIIGGDGWAYDIGYGGLDHVIASGRNVNILVLDTEVYSNTGGQSSKATPRGAVAKFAAGGKPSAKKDLGLIAMTYGNVYVASVAMGAKDEHTLKAFLEAEAYDGPSIIIAYSHCIAHGINMTTAMTHQKDLVESGRWLLYRYNPDLKEAGKNPLILDSKSPKKTVEASMYAENRFKMLTKSKPADAKRLLKEAQEDVSTRWKMYEYMAARPLETKGNNGHSEGKSAPISEGKPPETTPV
;
A
#
# COMPACT_ATOMS: atom_id res chain seq x y z
N LYS A 1 -23.41 27.55 8.57
CA LYS A 1 -22.63 26.32 8.85
C LYS A 1 -23.02 25.76 10.22
N VAL A 2 -23.48 24.50 10.26
CA VAL A 2 -23.69 23.78 11.52
C VAL A 2 -22.32 23.28 12.00
N ARG A 3 -21.86 23.75 13.16
CA ARG A 3 -20.57 23.41 13.74
C ARG A 3 -20.67 22.29 14.78
N LEU A 4 -21.76 22.30 15.56
CA LEU A 4 -22.09 21.24 16.52
C LEU A 4 -23.40 20.60 16.04
N TYR A 5 -23.30 19.36 15.53
CA TYR A 5 -24.43 18.66 14.94
C TYR A 5 -25.22 17.82 15.98
N ARG A 6 -24.53 17.29 16.96
CA ARG A 6 -25.13 16.54 18.07
C ARG A 6 -24.60 17.06 19.42
N PRO A 7 -25.49 17.36 20.40
CA PRO A 7 -26.94 17.24 20.31
C PRO A 7 -27.54 18.27 19.35
N TRP A 8 -28.62 17.90 18.64
CA TRP A 8 -29.34 18.82 17.74
C TRP A 8 -30.25 19.77 18.53
N ASP A 9 -30.20 21.05 18.20
CA ASP A 9 -31.07 22.07 18.77
C ASP A 9 -31.81 22.79 17.62
N GLY A 10 -33.04 22.29 17.35
CA GLY A 10 -33.86 22.81 16.27
C GLY A 10 -34.37 24.23 16.53
N GLU A 11 -34.70 24.59 17.81
CA GLU A 11 -35.19 25.91 18.16
C GLU A 11 -34.10 26.97 17.95
N GLN A 12 -32.87 26.71 18.34
CA GLN A 12 -31.74 27.61 18.11
C GLN A 12 -31.47 27.83 16.61
N LEU A 13 -31.60 26.76 15.80
CA LEU A 13 -31.50 26.91 14.35
C LEU A 13 -32.53 27.89 13.83
N ILE A 14 -33.82 27.68 14.17
CA ILE A 14 -34.92 28.55 13.71
C ILE A 14 -34.76 29.97 14.25
N ALA A 15 -34.39 30.14 15.51
CA ALA A 15 -34.12 31.45 16.11
C ALA A 15 -33.04 32.24 15.38
N ALA A 16 -32.02 31.55 14.86
CA ALA A 16 -30.93 32.16 14.11
C ALA A 16 -31.32 32.59 12.68
N LEU A 17 -32.45 32.13 12.15
CA LEU A 17 -32.91 32.52 10.81
C LEU A 17 -33.34 33.97 10.74
N PRO A 18 -33.06 34.71 9.67
CA PRO A 18 -33.65 36.02 9.44
C PRO A 18 -35.14 35.88 9.13
N GLU A 19 -35.96 36.81 9.59
CA GLU A 19 -37.42 36.81 9.33
C GLU A 19 -37.77 36.99 7.84
N THR A 20 -36.78 37.37 7.04
CA THR A 20 -36.90 37.52 5.58
C THR A 20 -36.64 36.25 4.80
N VAL A 21 -36.28 35.11 5.47
CA VAL A 21 -36.01 33.86 4.80
C VAL A 21 -37.22 33.36 3.99
N LYS A 22 -37.02 33.00 2.74
CA LYS A 22 -38.06 32.50 1.83
C LYS A 22 -37.79 31.06 1.38
N ALA A 23 -36.54 30.66 1.37
CA ALA A 23 -36.14 29.32 0.93
C ALA A 23 -34.88 28.86 1.68
N ILE A 24 -34.83 27.60 1.98
CA ILE A 24 -33.68 26.95 2.65
C ILE A 24 -33.22 25.75 1.81
N ALA A 25 -31.94 25.68 1.50
CA ALA A 25 -31.28 24.46 1.02
C ALA A 25 -30.41 23.88 2.13
N VAL A 26 -30.66 22.66 2.49
CA VAL A 26 -29.85 21.92 3.47
C VAL A 26 -28.90 20.99 2.71
N LEU A 27 -27.61 21.12 2.99
CA LEU A 27 -26.57 20.37 2.29
C LEU A 27 -25.93 19.34 3.23
N ASP A 28 -26.01 18.10 2.86
CA ASP A 28 -25.37 16.97 3.54
C ASP A 28 -24.21 16.41 2.70
N ARG A 29 -23.08 16.03 3.35
CA ARG A 29 -21.96 15.37 2.70
C ARG A 29 -22.05 13.86 2.82
N THR A 30 -23.25 13.33 2.79
CA THR A 30 -23.55 11.90 2.85
C THR A 30 -24.74 11.56 1.96
N LYS A 31 -24.93 10.28 1.71
CA LYS A 31 -26.14 9.70 1.12
C LYS A 31 -26.62 8.59 2.03
N GLU A 32 -27.90 8.62 2.39
CA GLU A 32 -28.53 7.59 3.23
C GLU A 32 -29.42 6.69 2.37
N PRO A 33 -28.94 5.54 1.90
CA PRO A 33 -29.74 4.59 1.12
C PRO A 33 -30.96 4.09 1.93
N GLY A 34 -32.16 4.15 1.31
CA GLY A 34 -33.40 3.71 1.96
C GLY A 34 -34.02 4.72 2.90
N SER A 35 -33.43 5.88 3.16
CA SER A 35 -34.00 7.00 3.89
C SER A 35 -34.77 7.94 2.97
N SER A 36 -35.74 8.68 3.53
CA SER A 36 -36.49 9.74 2.81
C SER A 36 -35.68 11.03 2.62
N GLY A 37 -34.49 11.11 3.20
CA GLY A 37 -33.55 12.25 3.06
C GLY A 37 -32.31 12.03 3.89
N GLU A 38 -31.34 12.93 3.72
CA GLU A 38 -30.07 12.92 4.45
C GLU A 38 -30.26 13.44 5.89
N PRO A 39 -29.38 13.09 6.84
CA PRO A 39 -29.58 13.32 8.27
C PRO A 39 -29.84 14.76 8.66
N LEU A 40 -29.03 15.72 8.20
CA LEU A 40 -29.21 17.14 8.53
C LEU A 40 -30.49 17.70 7.90
N TYR A 41 -30.81 17.28 6.66
CA TYR A 41 -32.03 17.69 5.99
C TYR A 41 -33.27 17.22 6.79
N LEU A 42 -33.32 15.98 7.25
CA LEU A 42 -34.40 15.45 8.06
C LEU A 42 -34.55 16.21 9.39
N ASP A 43 -33.44 16.48 10.09
CA ASP A 43 -33.45 17.23 11.33
C ASP A 43 -34.00 18.68 11.13
N VAL A 44 -33.62 19.32 10.03
CA VAL A 44 -34.12 20.68 9.71
C VAL A 44 -35.58 20.66 9.32
N VAL A 45 -36.03 19.68 8.55
CA VAL A 45 -37.46 19.47 8.21
C VAL A 45 -38.28 19.28 9.48
N THR A 46 -37.80 18.41 10.39
CA THR A 46 -38.45 18.16 11.67
C THR A 46 -38.52 19.42 12.52
N ALA A 47 -37.42 20.18 12.67
CA ALA A 47 -37.38 21.42 13.43
C ALA A 47 -38.39 22.47 12.88
N VAL A 48 -38.48 22.64 11.57
CA VAL A 48 -39.44 23.53 10.92
C VAL A 48 -40.88 23.07 11.21
N GLN A 49 -41.13 21.76 11.09
CA GLN A 49 -42.47 21.20 11.31
C GLN A 49 -42.94 21.34 12.78
N GLU A 50 -42.03 21.05 13.73
CA GLU A 50 -42.31 21.20 15.17
C GLU A 50 -42.62 22.64 15.54
N VAL A 51 -41.85 23.60 15.00
CA VAL A 51 -42.15 25.04 15.22
C VAL A 51 -43.48 25.43 14.58
N MET A 52 -43.81 24.92 13.37
CA MET A 52 -45.13 25.21 12.75
C MET A 52 -46.30 24.71 13.57
N LEU A 53 -46.19 23.56 14.21
CA LEU A 53 -47.23 22.92 15.01
C LEU A 53 -47.22 23.35 16.48
N GLY A 54 -46.10 23.84 17.01
CA GLY A 54 -45.96 24.27 18.40
C GLY A 54 -46.66 25.60 18.72
N ASP A 55 -46.47 26.14 19.93
CA ASP A 55 -47.14 27.34 20.41
C ASP A 55 -46.21 28.56 20.48
N ASN A 56 -44.97 28.46 19.99
CA ASN A 56 -43.97 29.53 20.05
C ASN A 56 -44.12 30.51 18.88
N ASP A 57 -44.90 31.56 19.04
CA ASP A 57 -45.16 32.58 18.00
C ASP A 57 -43.89 33.34 17.55
N THR A 58 -42.89 33.47 18.41
CA THR A 58 -41.63 34.14 18.08
C THR A 58 -40.84 33.28 17.04
N LEU A 59 -40.79 31.99 17.23
CA LEU A 59 -40.13 31.09 16.26
C LEU A 59 -40.94 30.93 14.97
N LYS A 60 -42.29 30.89 15.06
CA LYS A 60 -43.19 30.88 13.89
C LYS A 60 -42.99 32.13 13.03
N ALA A 61 -42.78 33.29 13.62
CA ALA A 61 -42.51 34.53 12.91
C ALA A 61 -41.23 34.43 12.04
N LYS A 62 -40.22 33.68 12.45
CA LYS A 62 -38.97 33.45 11.72
C LYS A 62 -39.19 32.71 10.41
N ILE A 63 -40.13 31.77 10.35
CA ILE A 63 -40.35 30.91 9.20
C ILE A 63 -41.66 31.20 8.44
N LYS A 64 -42.40 32.27 8.82
CA LYS A 64 -43.69 32.64 8.19
C LYS A 64 -43.62 32.86 6.67
N ASN A 65 -42.46 33.27 6.19
CA ASN A 65 -42.21 33.55 4.76
C ASN A 65 -41.59 32.36 4.02
N LEU A 66 -41.29 31.25 4.71
CA LEU A 66 -40.65 30.09 4.13
C LEU A 66 -41.56 29.40 3.11
N LYS A 67 -41.13 29.34 1.85
CA LYS A 67 -41.90 28.75 0.73
C LYS A 67 -41.28 27.45 0.22
N ALA A 68 -40.01 27.28 0.45
CA ALA A 68 -39.27 26.09 -0.01
C ALA A 68 -38.22 25.63 1.02
N LEU A 69 -38.17 24.32 1.26
CA LEU A 69 -37.14 23.65 2.04
C LEU A 69 -36.70 22.45 1.25
N VAL A 70 -35.46 22.46 0.76
CA VAL A 70 -34.92 21.42 -0.13
C VAL A 70 -33.64 20.84 0.44
N GLY A 71 -33.43 19.54 0.25
CA GLY A 71 -32.20 18.82 0.57
C GLY A 71 -31.29 18.68 -0.63
N GLY A 72 -29.98 18.70 -0.39
CA GLY A 72 -28.97 18.49 -1.41
C GLY A 72 -27.73 17.79 -0.88
N ARG A 73 -27.05 17.07 -1.74
CA ARG A 73 -25.83 16.31 -1.45
C ARG A 73 -24.63 16.94 -2.13
N TYR A 74 -23.54 17.12 -1.40
CA TYR A 74 -22.30 17.68 -1.92
C TYR A 74 -21.09 16.88 -1.44
N GLY A 75 -19.96 17.00 -2.13
CA GLY A 75 -18.67 16.48 -1.68
C GLY A 75 -18.62 14.95 -1.50
N LEU A 76 -19.54 14.19 -2.09
CA LEU A 76 -19.53 12.74 -2.05
C LEU A 76 -18.24 12.20 -2.68
N SER A 77 -17.73 11.11 -2.13
CA SER A 77 -16.44 10.52 -2.56
C SER A 77 -15.26 11.51 -2.54
N SER A 78 -15.28 12.45 -1.58
CA SER A 78 -14.27 13.52 -1.44
C SER A 78 -14.19 14.51 -2.63
N LYS A 79 -15.25 14.61 -3.44
CA LYS A 79 -15.34 15.62 -4.49
C LYS A 79 -15.29 17.04 -3.92
N GLU A 80 -14.72 17.96 -4.69
CA GLU A 80 -14.65 19.36 -4.33
C GLU A 80 -16.04 20.01 -4.20
N PHE A 81 -16.10 21.05 -3.38
CA PHE A 81 -17.25 21.92 -3.25
C PHE A 81 -16.77 23.38 -3.22
N ASN A 82 -16.90 24.07 -4.34
CA ASN A 82 -16.35 25.40 -4.57
C ASN A 82 -17.44 26.48 -4.63
N PRO A 83 -17.09 27.77 -4.68
CA PRO A 83 -18.05 28.87 -4.77
C PRO A 83 -19.00 28.83 -5.97
N ALA A 84 -18.59 28.31 -7.11
CA ALA A 84 -19.44 28.13 -8.29
C ALA A 84 -20.61 27.18 -8.00
N MET A 85 -20.31 26.07 -7.30
CA MET A 85 -21.34 25.12 -6.86
C MET A 85 -22.27 25.72 -5.81
N VAL A 86 -21.75 26.52 -4.87
CA VAL A 86 -22.58 27.24 -3.89
C VAL A 86 -23.53 28.22 -4.60
N LYS A 87 -23.04 28.95 -5.62
CA LYS A 87 -23.85 29.85 -6.45
C LYS A 87 -25.00 29.10 -7.10
N SER A 88 -24.73 27.97 -7.72
CA SER A 88 -25.75 27.12 -8.35
C SER A 88 -26.85 26.66 -7.37
N VAL A 89 -26.49 26.35 -6.11
CA VAL A 89 -27.49 26.03 -5.08
C VAL A 89 -28.41 27.21 -4.79
N PHE A 90 -27.88 28.43 -4.73
CA PHE A 90 -28.71 29.63 -4.59
C PHE A 90 -29.57 29.89 -5.81
N GLU A 91 -29.06 29.64 -7.02
CA GLU A 91 -29.83 29.74 -8.28
C GLU A 91 -30.98 28.72 -8.32
N ASN A 92 -30.75 27.50 -7.83
CA ASN A 92 -31.82 26.50 -7.65
C ASN A 92 -32.92 27.03 -6.69
N LEU A 93 -32.51 27.60 -5.55
CA LEU A 93 -33.49 28.20 -4.60
C LEU A 93 -34.31 29.36 -5.17
N ALA A 94 -33.78 30.05 -6.17
CA ALA A 94 -34.48 31.17 -6.85
C ALA A 94 -35.49 30.68 -7.89
N GLN A 95 -35.54 29.42 -8.25
CA GLN A 95 -36.49 28.85 -9.18
C GLN A 95 -37.92 28.82 -8.60
N THR A 96 -38.90 28.88 -9.46
CA THR A 96 -40.32 28.75 -9.04
C THR A 96 -40.60 27.42 -8.36
N LYS A 97 -39.92 26.34 -8.79
CA LYS A 97 -39.96 25.00 -8.19
C LYS A 97 -38.52 24.50 -8.02
N PRO A 98 -37.88 24.79 -6.89
CA PRO A 98 -36.53 24.31 -6.64
C PRO A 98 -36.46 22.78 -6.69
N LYS A 99 -35.36 22.23 -7.29
CA LYS A 99 -35.09 20.81 -7.27
C LYS A 99 -34.80 20.39 -5.84
N ASN A 100 -35.49 19.36 -5.34
CA ASN A 100 -35.26 18.72 -4.03
C ASN A 100 -34.47 17.42 -4.21
N HIS A 101 -33.75 17.01 -3.19
CA HIS A 101 -32.85 15.82 -3.20
C HIS A 101 -31.81 15.87 -4.33
N PHE A 102 -31.34 17.07 -4.63
CA PHE A 102 -30.36 17.27 -5.69
C PHE A 102 -28.96 16.82 -5.25
N THR A 103 -28.09 16.59 -6.24
CA THR A 103 -26.64 16.48 -6.06
C THR A 103 -25.95 17.67 -6.70
N ILE A 104 -24.72 17.97 -6.27
CA ILE A 104 -23.87 18.99 -6.89
C ILE A 104 -22.45 18.46 -7.07
N GLY A 105 -21.84 18.74 -8.23
CA GLY A 105 -20.50 18.26 -8.55
C GLY A 105 -20.42 16.78 -8.96
N ILE A 106 -21.54 16.19 -9.36
CA ILE A 106 -21.67 14.81 -9.85
C ILE A 106 -22.26 14.84 -11.25
N ASN A 107 -21.67 14.09 -12.16
CA ASN A 107 -22.23 13.88 -13.51
C ASN A 107 -23.25 12.73 -13.44
N ASP A 108 -24.50 13.09 -13.08
CA ASP A 108 -25.58 12.14 -12.84
C ASP A 108 -26.43 11.94 -14.08
N ASP A 109 -26.05 11.00 -14.90
CA ASP A 109 -26.73 10.57 -16.13
C ASP A 109 -27.77 9.46 -15.90
N VAL A 110 -27.97 9.04 -14.64
CA VAL A 110 -28.92 7.98 -14.27
C VAL A 110 -30.19 8.56 -13.65
N SER A 111 -30.07 9.36 -12.59
CA SER A 111 -31.25 9.93 -11.89
C SER A 111 -31.49 11.40 -12.21
N HIS A 112 -30.55 12.07 -12.90
CA HIS A 112 -30.63 13.45 -13.36
C HIS A 112 -30.92 14.43 -12.21
N THR A 113 -30.40 14.15 -11.02
CA THR A 113 -30.61 14.98 -9.82
C THR A 113 -29.58 16.09 -9.66
N SER A 114 -28.49 16.04 -10.41
CA SER A 114 -27.42 17.06 -10.31
C SER A 114 -27.86 18.43 -10.77
N LEU A 115 -27.31 19.45 -10.10
CA LEU A 115 -27.36 20.84 -10.52
C LEU A 115 -26.15 21.13 -11.41
N GLU A 116 -26.39 21.85 -12.52
CA GLU A 116 -25.34 22.43 -13.33
C GLU A 116 -24.77 23.67 -12.64
N TYR A 117 -23.51 23.98 -12.91
CA TYR A 117 -22.84 25.17 -12.37
C TYR A 117 -21.83 25.73 -13.37
N ASP A 118 -21.54 27.01 -13.29
CA ASP A 118 -20.54 27.67 -14.11
C ASP A 118 -19.15 27.53 -13.48
N PRO A 119 -18.25 26.67 -14.00
CA PRO A 119 -16.93 26.44 -13.42
C PRO A 119 -15.99 27.66 -13.52
N SER A 120 -16.34 28.66 -14.34
CA SER A 120 -15.53 29.87 -14.49
C SER A 120 -15.72 30.85 -13.33
N PHE A 121 -16.82 30.74 -12.58
CA PHE A 121 -17.11 31.61 -11.43
C PHE A 121 -16.10 31.40 -10.31
N SER A 122 -15.50 32.46 -9.84
CA SER A 122 -14.51 32.48 -8.76
C SER A 122 -14.75 33.65 -7.80
N THR A 123 -14.46 33.41 -6.52
CA THR A 123 -14.44 34.43 -5.47
C THR A 123 -13.02 34.69 -4.96
N GLU A 124 -12.01 34.15 -5.61
CA GLU A 124 -10.61 34.37 -5.24
C GLU A 124 -10.21 35.82 -5.52
N PRO A 125 -9.64 36.54 -4.53
CA PRO A 125 -9.10 37.86 -4.77
C PRO A 125 -7.91 37.86 -5.72
N ASP A 126 -7.77 38.88 -6.56
CA ASP A 126 -6.68 38.97 -7.54
C ASP A 126 -5.29 39.13 -6.90
N ASN A 127 -5.24 39.75 -5.70
CA ASN A 127 -3.99 39.97 -4.96
C ASN A 127 -3.54 38.75 -4.11
N VAL A 128 -4.13 37.57 -4.30
CA VAL A 128 -3.71 36.33 -3.68
C VAL A 128 -2.82 35.55 -4.66
N VAL A 129 -1.60 35.26 -4.26
CA VAL A 129 -0.72 34.35 -4.97
C VAL A 129 -1.19 32.92 -4.74
N ARG A 130 -1.40 32.18 -5.82
CA ARG A 130 -1.85 30.77 -5.84
C ARG A 130 -0.82 29.91 -6.53
N ALA A 131 -0.11 29.10 -5.74
CA ALA A 131 0.94 28.24 -6.24
C ALA A 131 0.58 26.76 -6.11
N MET A 132 0.85 25.98 -7.14
CA MET A 132 0.67 24.54 -7.16
C MET A 132 1.98 23.83 -7.39
N PHE A 133 2.21 22.72 -6.65
CA PHE A 133 3.44 21.93 -6.81
C PHE A 133 3.10 20.47 -6.97
N TYR A 134 3.61 19.88 -8.04
CA TYR A 134 3.54 18.46 -8.33
C TYR A 134 4.84 17.78 -7.91
N GLY A 135 4.78 16.84 -6.99
CA GLY A 135 5.93 16.10 -6.48
C GLY A 135 5.62 14.65 -6.17
N LEU A 136 6.63 13.88 -5.84
CA LEU A 136 6.47 12.51 -5.35
C LEU A 136 6.30 12.48 -3.83
N GLY A 137 5.56 11.51 -3.31
CA GLY A 137 5.34 11.37 -1.88
C GLY A 137 6.60 11.21 -1.02
N ALA A 138 7.72 10.79 -1.62
CA ALA A 138 8.99 10.54 -0.94
C ALA A 138 10.10 11.56 -1.27
N ASP A 139 9.89 12.52 -2.17
CA ASP A 139 10.93 13.47 -2.64
C ASP A 139 11.12 14.68 -1.72
N GLY A 140 10.26 14.83 -0.69
CA GLY A 140 10.34 15.91 0.28
C GLY A 140 9.60 17.20 -0.14
N THR A 141 8.93 17.24 -1.29
CA THR A 141 8.18 18.39 -1.80
C THR A 141 7.17 18.93 -0.77
N VAL A 142 6.38 18.06 -0.16
CA VAL A 142 5.39 18.47 0.86
C VAL A 142 6.06 19.12 2.07
N GLY A 143 7.21 18.59 2.50
CA GLY A 143 7.99 19.14 3.61
C GLY A 143 8.53 20.54 3.29
N ALA A 144 9.06 20.75 2.09
CA ALA A 144 9.53 22.05 1.62
C ALA A 144 8.37 23.06 1.54
N ASN A 145 7.22 22.65 1.01
CA ASN A 145 6.06 23.51 0.88
C ASN A 145 5.46 23.92 2.24
N LYS A 146 5.41 22.98 3.22
CA LYS A 146 5.05 23.32 4.62
C LYS A 146 6.02 24.33 5.23
N ASN A 147 7.30 24.19 4.93
CA ASN A 147 8.31 25.15 5.37
C ASN A 147 8.14 26.52 4.69
N SER A 148 7.80 26.55 3.39
CA SER A 148 7.51 27.79 2.66
C SER A 148 6.32 28.54 3.24
N ILE A 149 5.22 27.82 3.56
CA ILE A 149 4.05 28.40 4.24
C ILE A 149 4.46 29.03 5.57
N LYS A 150 5.30 28.33 6.33
CA LYS A 150 5.77 28.83 7.63
C LYS A 150 6.65 30.08 7.48
N ILE A 151 7.61 30.07 6.56
CA ILE A 151 8.46 31.22 6.29
C ILE A 151 7.60 32.43 5.90
N ILE A 152 6.69 32.28 4.95
CA ILE A 152 5.85 33.39 4.48
C ILE A 152 4.93 33.90 5.59
N GLY A 153 4.30 33.01 6.37
CA GLY A 153 3.39 33.41 7.44
C GLY A 153 4.06 33.97 8.69
N GLU A 154 5.36 33.64 8.96
CA GLU A 154 6.10 34.15 10.13
C GLU A 154 6.95 35.39 9.80
N GLU A 155 7.43 35.53 8.55
CA GLU A 155 8.41 36.55 8.17
C GLU A 155 7.81 37.61 7.21
N THR A 156 6.51 37.56 6.90
CA THR A 156 5.80 38.59 6.10
C THR A 156 4.46 38.93 6.70
N ASP A 157 3.89 40.06 6.26
CA ASP A 157 2.50 40.46 6.64
C ASP A 157 1.42 39.66 5.88
N ASN A 158 1.81 38.62 5.09
CA ASN A 158 0.87 37.81 4.35
C ASN A 158 0.27 36.71 5.21
N TYR A 159 -1.02 36.50 5.04
CA TYR A 159 -1.65 35.24 5.44
C TYR A 159 -1.24 34.13 4.53
N ALA A 160 -0.98 32.95 5.09
CA ALA A 160 -0.54 31.79 4.36
C ALA A 160 -1.47 30.59 4.60
N GLN A 161 -1.81 29.88 3.54
CA GLN A 161 -2.61 28.66 3.59
C GLN A 161 -1.95 27.58 2.73
N GLY A 162 -1.96 26.32 3.19
CA GLY A 162 -1.58 25.17 2.41
C GLY A 162 -2.54 24.02 2.54
N TYR A 163 -2.86 23.40 1.44
CA TYR A 163 -3.58 22.15 1.36
C TYR A 163 -2.80 21.15 0.52
N PHE A 164 -2.76 19.90 0.97
CA PHE A 164 -1.94 18.85 0.35
C PHE A 164 -2.81 17.69 -0.05
N VAL A 165 -2.87 17.41 -1.33
CA VAL A 165 -3.53 16.23 -1.90
C VAL A 165 -2.51 15.12 -2.02
N TYR A 166 -2.84 13.97 -1.50
CA TYR A 166 -2.00 12.78 -1.55
C TYR A 166 -2.72 11.67 -2.32
N ASP A 167 -2.01 11.03 -3.23
CA ASP A 167 -2.39 9.72 -3.71
C ASP A 167 -2.19 8.70 -2.58
N SER A 168 -3.03 7.70 -2.49
CA SER A 168 -2.95 6.63 -1.49
C SER A 168 -1.77 5.67 -1.73
N LYS A 169 -1.20 5.63 -2.92
CA LYS A 169 0.04 4.90 -3.22
C LYS A 169 1.21 5.45 -2.41
N LYS A 170 2.11 4.58 -1.97
CA LYS A 170 3.26 4.97 -1.15
C LYS A 170 4.47 5.35 -2.00
N SER A 171 4.82 4.52 -2.99
CA SER A 171 5.90 4.80 -3.92
C SER A 171 5.35 5.26 -5.25
N GLY A 172 5.89 6.35 -5.77
CA GLY A 172 5.39 6.97 -6.98
C GLY A 172 4.04 7.68 -6.82
N ALA A 173 3.59 7.87 -5.58
CA ALA A 173 2.42 8.68 -5.28
C ALA A 173 2.62 10.11 -5.77
N VAL A 174 1.68 10.62 -6.54
CA VAL A 174 1.63 12.02 -6.89
C VAL A 174 1.14 12.81 -5.68
N THR A 175 1.86 13.86 -5.32
CA THR A 175 1.40 14.83 -4.32
C THR A 175 1.19 16.16 -5.00
N VAL A 176 0.03 16.77 -4.79
CA VAL A 176 -0.26 18.12 -5.28
C VAL A 176 -0.43 19.04 -4.08
N SER A 177 0.50 20.02 -3.96
CA SER A 177 0.43 21.03 -2.91
C SER A 177 -0.21 22.29 -3.45
N HIS A 178 -1.26 22.79 -2.78
CA HIS A 178 -1.96 24.01 -3.10
C HIS A 178 -1.63 25.06 -2.03
N LEU A 179 -0.91 26.11 -2.42
CA LEU A 179 -0.49 27.17 -1.51
C LEU A 179 -1.14 28.50 -1.89
N ARG A 180 -1.64 29.22 -0.90
CA ARG A 180 -2.18 30.58 -1.05
C ARG A 180 -1.47 31.54 -0.12
N PHE A 181 -1.13 32.72 -0.66
CA PHE A 181 -0.51 33.80 0.11
C PHE A 181 -1.14 35.11 -0.27
N GLY A 182 -1.51 35.96 0.71
CA GLY A 182 -2.12 37.24 0.43
C GLY A 182 -2.23 38.14 1.65
N PRO A 183 -2.45 39.45 1.44
CA PRO A 183 -2.47 40.45 2.52
C PRO A 183 -3.74 40.40 3.39
N GLN A 184 -4.72 39.61 3.02
CA GLN A 184 -5.96 39.43 3.74
C GLN A 184 -6.17 37.98 4.21
N PRO A 185 -6.98 37.75 5.27
CA PRO A 185 -7.28 36.39 5.73
C PRO A 185 -7.86 35.53 4.62
N ILE A 186 -7.19 34.39 4.36
CA ILE A 186 -7.58 33.42 3.33
C ILE A 186 -8.71 32.56 3.87
N ARG A 187 -9.88 32.64 3.24
CA ARG A 187 -11.10 31.90 3.62
C ARG A 187 -11.49 30.81 2.64
N SER A 188 -10.66 30.59 1.60
CA SER A 188 -10.84 29.56 0.58
C SER A 188 -10.55 28.17 1.17
N ILE A 189 -11.58 27.32 1.27
CA ILE A 189 -11.50 25.96 1.81
C ILE A 189 -11.58 24.89 0.69
N TYR A 190 -11.36 25.29 -0.53
CA TYR A 190 -11.39 24.49 -1.76
C TYR A 190 -10.02 24.52 -2.46
N LEU A 191 -9.78 23.56 -3.36
CA LEU A 191 -8.54 23.46 -4.13
C LEU A 191 -8.36 24.65 -5.10
N ILE A 192 -7.11 24.94 -5.45
CA ILE A 192 -6.78 25.95 -6.45
C ILE A 192 -7.16 25.42 -7.83
N SER A 193 -8.01 26.14 -8.56
CA SER A 193 -8.36 25.87 -9.96
C SER A 193 -7.70 26.84 -10.94
N LYS A 194 -7.14 27.96 -10.45
CA LYS A 194 -6.43 28.97 -11.24
C LYS A 194 -5.16 29.38 -10.49
N ALA A 195 -3.99 28.99 -10.98
CA ALA A 195 -2.70 29.18 -10.33
C ALA A 195 -1.81 30.23 -11.04
N ASN A 196 -1.11 31.07 -10.25
CA ASN A 196 -0.11 32.01 -10.75
C ASN A 196 1.28 31.37 -10.91
N PHE A 197 1.50 30.25 -10.22
CA PHE A 197 2.76 29.53 -10.20
C PHE A 197 2.50 28.02 -10.22
N ILE A 198 3.20 27.31 -11.13
CA ILE A 198 3.19 25.86 -11.22
C ILE A 198 4.63 25.35 -11.06
N GLY A 199 4.91 24.53 -10.06
CA GLY A 199 6.17 23.83 -9.88
C GLY A 199 6.02 22.33 -10.16
N CYS A 200 6.73 21.81 -11.14
CA CYS A 200 6.75 20.37 -11.45
C CYS A 200 8.11 19.78 -11.08
N HIS A 201 8.14 18.96 -10.06
CA HIS A 201 9.38 18.41 -9.49
C HIS A 201 9.84 17.11 -10.16
N GLN A 202 9.02 16.53 -11.04
CA GLN A 202 9.32 15.27 -11.73
C GLN A 202 9.07 15.41 -13.23
N TRP A 203 10.09 15.07 -14.03
CA TRP A 203 9.99 15.10 -15.50
C TRP A 203 8.86 14.19 -16.02
N THR A 204 8.74 12.98 -15.48
CA THR A 204 7.73 12.01 -15.92
C THR A 204 6.27 12.47 -15.73
N PHE A 205 6.04 13.51 -14.93
CA PHE A 205 4.68 14.03 -14.74
C PHE A 205 4.17 14.79 -15.96
N ILE A 206 5.03 15.52 -16.67
CA ILE A 206 4.62 16.20 -17.90
C ILE A 206 4.33 15.22 -19.06
N GLU A 207 4.89 14.01 -18.98
CA GLU A 207 4.63 12.92 -19.93
C GLU A 207 3.26 12.27 -19.71
N ARG A 208 2.64 12.39 -18.51
CA ARG A 208 1.45 11.63 -18.08
C ARG A 208 0.29 12.50 -17.61
N LEU A 209 0.58 13.61 -16.93
CA LEU A 209 -0.40 14.43 -16.23
C LEU A 209 -0.57 15.78 -16.93
N ASP A 210 -1.76 16.35 -16.81
CA ASP A 210 -2.03 17.72 -17.24
C ASP A 210 -1.63 18.72 -16.15
N VAL A 211 -0.31 18.89 -15.95
CA VAL A 211 0.24 19.74 -14.88
C VAL A 211 -0.05 21.23 -15.09
N LEU A 212 -0.38 21.65 -16.32
CA LEU A 212 -0.66 23.03 -16.67
C LEU A 212 -2.15 23.36 -16.73
N GLN A 213 -3.05 22.40 -16.47
CA GLN A 213 -4.51 22.60 -16.52
C GLN A 213 -4.94 23.85 -15.74
N CYS A 214 -4.42 24.02 -14.52
CA CYS A 214 -4.78 25.13 -13.64
C CYS A 214 -3.94 26.40 -13.84
N ALA A 215 -2.99 26.43 -14.77
CA ALA A 215 -2.14 27.60 -15.02
C ALA A 215 -2.93 28.75 -15.63
N MET A 216 -2.82 29.94 -15.05
CA MET A 216 -3.39 31.19 -15.57
C MET A 216 -2.50 31.75 -16.65
N GLU A 217 -3.05 32.64 -17.50
CA GLU A 217 -2.28 33.41 -18.45
C GLU A 217 -1.19 34.22 -17.75
N GLY A 218 0.03 34.20 -18.29
CA GLY A 218 1.19 34.92 -17.75
C GLY A 218 1.79 34.33 -16.49
N SER A 219 1.30 33.17 -16.01
CA SER A 219 1.85 32.50 -14.81
C SER A 219 3.24 31.91 -15.04
N THR A 220 3.92 31.61 -13.94
CA THR A 220 5.25 31.01 -13.97
C THR A 220 5.17 29.48 -13.93
N PHE A 221 5.84 28.81 -14.86
CA PHE A 221 6.04 27.37 -14.86
C PHE A 221 7.49 27.01 -14.57
N LEU A 222 7.77 26.29 -13.49
CA LEU A 222 9.07 25.78 -13.09
C LEU A 222 9.11 24.26 -13.22
N LEU A 223 10.05 23.74 -14.01
CA LEU A 223 10.20 22.32 -14.28
C LEU A 223 11.57 21.80 -13.83
N ASN A 224 11.60 20.72 -13.04
CA ASN A 224 12.81 19.93 -12.84
C ASN A 224 13.04 19.07 -14.08
N SER A 225 14.04 19.39 -14.88
CA SER A 225 14.30 18.81 -16.18
C SER A 225 15.70 18.21 -16.27
N PRO A 226 15.86 17.00 -16.85
CA PRO A 226 17.19 16.47 -17.19
C PRO A 226 17.82 17.16 -18.40
N TYR A 227 17.04 17.99 -19.12
CA TYR A 227 17.47 18.74 -20.30
C TYR A 227 17.68 20.22 -19.97
N GLY A 228 18.73 20.80 -20.50
CA GLY A 228 19.04 22.24 -20.34
C GLY A 228 18.09 23.16 -21.11
N PRO A 229 18.20 24.50 -20.90
CA PRO A 229 17.27 25.47 -21.46
C PRO A 229 17.24 25.46 -23.00
N ASP A 230 18.32 25.11 -23.66
CA ASP A 230 18.42 25.09 -25.13
C ASP A 230 17.86 23.83 -25.77
N GLN A 231 17.66 22.77 -24.96
CA GLN A 231 17.20 21.44 -25.45
C GLN A 231 15.80 21.07 -24.98
N VAL A 232 15.39 21.52 -23.81
CA VAL A 232 14.17 21.07 -23.15
C VAL A 232 12.94 21.19 -24.04
N TRP A 233 12.88 22.26 -24.85
CA TRP A 233 11.72 22.52 -25.71
C TRP A 233 11.40 21.35 -26.66
N GLU A 234 12.42 20.73 -27.25
CA GLU A 234 12.28 19.61 -28.19
C GLU A 234 11.78 18.33 -27.51
N TYR A 235 12.02 18.18 -26.21
CA TYR A 235 11.61 17.00 -25.45
C TYR A 235 10.26 17.16 -24.74
N LEU A 236 9.64 18.36 -24.78
CA LEU A 236 8.31 18.56 -24.22
C LEU A 236 7.24 17.89 -25.09
N PRO A 237 6.21 17.25 -24.49
CA PRO A 237 4.98 16.86 -25.20
C PRO A 237 4.33 18.07 -25.88
N LEU A 238 3.70 17.87 -27.04
CA LEU A 238 3.05 18.95 -27.78
C LEU A 238 2.02 19.69 -26.96
N GLU A 239 1.22 18.97 -26.17
CA GLU A 239 0.18 19.56 -25.34
C GLU A 239 0.75 20.52 -24.28
N ILE A 240 1.94 20.25 -23.75
CA ILE A 240 2.64 21.12 -22.82
C ILE A 240 3.18 22.36 -23.54
N GLN A 241 3.76 22.21 -24.76
CA GLN A 241 4.20 23.33 -25.59
C GLN A 241 3.03 24.25 -25.94
N GLU A 242 1.90 23.67 -26.37
CA GLU A 242 0.68 24.41 -26.72
C GLU A 242 0.15 25.21 -25.53
N ASP A 243 0.13 24.62 -24.33
CA ASP A 243 -0.32 25.31 -23.12
C ASP A 243 0.62 26.43 -22.71
N ILE A 244 1.95 26.25 -22.81
CA ILE A 244 2.94 27.30 -22.51
C ILE A 244 2.74 28.50 -23.45
N VAL A 245 2.58 28.23 -24.76
CA VAL A 245 2.38 29.28 -25.77
C VAL A 245 1.01 29.94 -25.59
N ARG A 246 -0.07 29.15 -25.52
CA ARG A 246 -1.45 29.66 -25.43
C ARG A 246 -1.71 30.49 -24.17
N LYS A 247 -1.12 30.09 -23.04
CA LYS A 247 -1.26 30.80 -21.76
C LYS A 247 -0.14 31.82 -21.52
N ASN A 248 0.75 32.03 -22.49
CA ASN A 248 1.90 32.96 -22.39
C ASN A 248 2.68 32.77 -21.08
N LEU A 249 3.06 31.54 -20.76
CA LEU A 249 3.72 31.18 -19.50
C LEU A 249 5.18 31.61 -19.50
N LYS A 250 5.67 32.06 -18.34
CA LYS A 250 7.11 32.25 -18.07
C LYS A 250 7.70 30.89 -17.72
N PHE A 251 8.48 30.32 -18.61
CA PHE A 251 8.97 28.94 -18.45
C PHE A 251 10.42 28.90 -17.94
N TYR A 252 10.63 28.17 -16.83
CA TYR A 252 11.93 28.01 -16.19
C TYR A 252 12.27 26.55 -15.98
N VAL A 253 13.54 26.20 -16.12
CA VAL A 253 14.07 24.83 -15.91
C VAL A 253 15.28 24.81 -15.00
N ILE A 254 15.44 23.70 -14.29
CA ILE A 254 16.62 23.35 -13.49
C ILE A 254 16.80 21.83 -13.51
N ASP A 255 18.03 21.33 -13.63
CA ASP A 255 18.35 19.94 -13.28
C ASP A 255 18.67 19.84 -11.78
N ALA A 256 17.62 19.82 -10.97
CA ALA A 256 17.72 19.74 -9.51
C ALA A 256 18.37 18.42 -9.05
N ASN A 257 18.19 17.33 -9.83
CA ASN A 257 18.82 16.04 -9.53
C ASN A 257 20.35 16.12 -9.69
N LYS A 258 20.85 16.78 -10.73
CA LYS A 258 22.28 17.02 -10.93
C LYS A 258 22.84 17.89 -9.81
N VAL A 259 22.20 19.02 -9.51
CA VAL A 259 22.61 19.90 -8.40
C VAL A 259 22.66 19.14 -7.08
N ALA A 260 21.66 18.29 -6.79
CA ALA A 260 21.64 17.47 -5.56
C ALA A 260 22.81 16.47 -5.52
N ARG A 261 23.14 15.83 -6.62
CA ARG A 261 24.29 14.90 -6.69
C ARG A 261 25.61 15.65 -6.50
N ASP A 262 25.81 16.76 -7.21
CA ASP A 262 27.07 17.54 -7.20
C ASP A 262 27.34 18.20 -5.83
N THR A 263 26.27 18.53 -5.10
CA THR A 263 26.34 19.07 -3.72
C THR A 263 26.38 18.01 -2.64
N GLY A 264 26.25 16.72 -2.98
CA GLY A 264 26.26 15.60 -2.01
C GLY A 264 24.92 15.36 -1.32
N MET A 265 23.83 15.95 -1.81
CA MET A 265 22.47 15.74 -1.29
C MET A 265 21.83 14.42 -1.75
N GLY A 266 22.49 13.68 -2.66
CA GLY A 266 21.93 12.47 -3.27
C GLY A 266 20.72 12.80 -4.15
N ASN A 267 19.57 12.17 -3.88
CA ASN A 267 18.33 12.38 -4.67
C ASN A 267 17.38 13.41 -4.02
N ARG A 268 17.85 14.26 -3.10
CA ARG A 268 16.99 15.20 -2.36
C ARG A 268 16.97 16.56 -3.03
N ILE A 269 15.96 16.80 -3.84
CA ILE A 269 15.78 18.02 -4.61
C ILE A 269 14.90 19.09 -3.94
N ASN A 270 14.25 18.75 -2.84
CA ASN A 270 13.21 19.58 -2.21
C ASN A 270 13.70 20.98 -1.80
N THR A 271 14.89 21.09 -1.22
CA THR A 271 15.49 22.38 -0.85
C THR A 271 15.82 23.22 -2.07
N ILE A 272 16.34 22.59 -3.13
CA ILE A 272 16.70 23.21 -4.40
C ILE A 272 15.46 23.83 -5.05
N MET A 273 14.38 23.04 -5.19
CA MET A 273 13.12 23.52 -5.78
C MET A 273 12.45 24.61 -4.94
N GLN A 274 12.59 24.57 -3.61
CA GLN A 274 12.13 25.63 -2.71
C GLN A 274 12.84 26.95 -2.94
N VAL A 275 14.17 26.93 -3.15
CA VAL A 275 14.96 28.13 -3.48
C VAL A 275 14.49 28.74 -4.80
N CYS A 276 14.26 27.89 -5.82
CA CYS A 276 13.76 28.35 -7.12
C CYS A 276 12.37 29.00 -6.98
N PHE A 277 11.48 28.41 -6.18
CA PHE A 277 10.15 29.00 -5.91
C PHE A 277 10.25 30.41 -5.33
N PHE A 278 11.04 30.61 -4.28
CA PHE A 278 11.17 31.94 -3.65
C PHE A 278 11.83 32.96 -4.60
N ALA A 279 12.78 32.51 -5.44
CA ALA A 279 13.41 33.38 -6.42
C ALA A 279 12.44 33.88 -7.51
N LEU A 280 11.47 33.03 -7.91
CA LEU A 280 10.55 33.30 -9.01
C LEU A 280 9.22 33.90 -8.56
N ALA A 281 8.70 33.45 -7.40
CA ALA A 281 7.36 33.83 -6.92
C ALA A 281 7.27 35.26 -6.35
N LYS A 282 8.42 35.92 -6.06
CA LYS A 282 8.52 37.31 -5.57
C LYS A 282 7.67 37.61 -4.32
N VAL A 283 7.41 36.60 -3.49
CA VAL A 283 6.63 36.75 -2.24
C VAL A 283 7.45 37.45 -1.15
N LEU A 284 8.78 37.26 -1.20
CA LEU A 284 9.79 37.90 -0.35
C LEU A 284 10.92 38.41 -1.22
N PRO A 285 11.69 39.41 -0.76
CA PRO A 285 12.97 39.74 -1.36
C PRO A 285 13.86 38.48 -1.40
N ARG A 286 14.52 38.22 -2.54
CA ARG A 286 15.29 37.00 -2.81
C ARG A 286 16.31 36.68 -1.71
N GLU A 287 17.06 37.63 -1.28
CA GLU A 287 18.15 37.50 -0.29
C GLU A 287 17.56 37.16 1.10
N GLU A 288 16.46 37.78 1.46
CA GLU A 288 15.75 37.50 2.71
C GLU A 288 15.16 36.08 2.71
N ALA A 289 14.54 35.65 1.60
CA ALA A 289 14.02 34.29 1.45
C ALA A 289 15.13 33.23 1.61
N ILE A 290 16.29 33.46 0.97
CA ILE A 290 17.46 32.58 1.09
C ILE A 290 17.95 32.51 2.53
N ALA A 291 18.05 33.65 3.23
CA ALA A 291 18.46 33.69 4.63
C ALA A 291 17.49 32.87 5.54
N GLN A 292 16.19 33.00 5.33
CA GLN A 292 15.20 32.25 6.09
C GLN A 292 15.20 30.75 5.76
N ILE A 293 15.42 30.37 4.51
CA ILE A 293 15.62 28.96 4.13
C ILE A 293 16.84 28.39 4.86
N LYS A 294 17.98 29.08 4.88
CA LYS A 294 19.20 28.64 5.58
C LYS A 294 18.93 28.48 7.08
N LYS A 295 18.26 29.42 7.74
CA LYS A 295 17.88 29.35 9.15
C LYS A 295 16.92 28.16 9.43
N ALA A 296 15.99 27.90 8.54
CA ALA A 296 15.07 26.75 8.64
C ALA A 296 15.82 25.41 8.46
N ILE A 297 16.81 25.35 7.58
CA ILE A 297 17.70 24.19 7.41
C ILE A 297 18.44 23.89 8.71
N GLU A 298 19.08 24.88 9.31
CA GLU A 298 19.79 24.74 10.59
C GLU A 298 18.88 24.23 11.70
N LYS A 299 17.69 24.80 11.84
CA LYS A 299 16.68 24.37 12.82
C LYS A 299 16.20 22.94 12.58
N THR A 300 15.97 22.55 11.33
CA THR A 300 15.38 21.25 10.96
C THR A 300 16.43 20.12 10.98
N TYR A 301 17.61 20.40 10.46
CA TYR A 301 18.65 19.38 10.25
C TYR A 301 19.81 19.45 11.26
N GLY A 302 19.89 20.48 12.09
CA GLY A 302 20.95 20.63 13.10
C GLY A 302 21.06 19.41 14.02
N LYS A 303 19.93 18.81 14.39
CA LYS A 303 19.89 17.57 15.19
C LYS A 303 20.38 16.32 14.43
N LYS A 304 20.47 16.38 13.09
CA LYS A 304 20.92 15.25 12.26
C LYS A 304 22.43 15.26 12.01
N GLY A 305 23.10 16.37 12.29
CA GLY A 305 24.55 16.53 12.21
C GLY A 305 24.98 17.71 11.35
N ALA A 306 26.13 18.31 11.65
CA ALA A 306 26.67 19.49 10.98
C ALA A 306 26.92 19.26 9.47
N GLU A 307 27.32 18.05 9.08
CA GLU A 307 27.57 17.72 7.68
C GLU A 307 26.31 17.78 6.82
N ILE A 308 25.17 17.30 7.33
CA ILE A 308 23.89 17.38 6.62
C ILE A 308 23.47 18.85 6.45
N VAL A 309 23.67 19.67 7.48
CA VAL A 309 23.40 21.11 7.39
C VAL A 309 24.30 21.75 6.32
N ARG A 310 25.61 21.49 6.35
CA ARG A 310 26.58 22.03 5.39
C ARG A 310 26.21 21.71 3.94
N LEU A 311 25.84 20.44 3.66
CA LEU A 311 25.44 20.01 2.31
C LEU A 311 24.17 20.73 1.83
N ASN A 312 23.17 20.90 2.72
CA ASN A 312 21.96 21.65 2.38
C ASN A 312 22.22 23.13 2.13
N LEU A 313 23.07 23.76 2.94
CA LEU A 313 23.47 25.17 2.72
C LEU A 313 24.20 25.33 1.40
N LYS A 314 25.13 24.43 1.07
CA LYS A 314 25.82 24.42 -0.24
C LYS A 314 24.83 24.30 -1.40
N ALA A 315 23.85 23.39 -1.30
CA ALA A 315 22.81 23.25 -2.32
C ALA A 315 21.99 24.54 -2.51
N VAL A 316 21.66 25.27 -1.43
CA VAL A 316 20.99 26.58 -1.52
C VAL A 316 21.81 27.59 -2.30
N ASP A 317 23.12 27.66 -2.02
CA ASP A 317 24.02 28.65 -2.65
C ASP A 317 24.23 28.38 -4.15
N GLU A 318 24.32 27.10 -4.56
CA GLU A 318 24.55 26.70 -5.95
C GLU A 318 23.28 26.65 -6.81
N THR A 319 22.08 26.61 -6.21
CA THR A 319 20.82 26.42 -6.94
C THR A 319 20.57 27.45 -8.03
N LEU A 320 20.81 28.72 -7.74
CA LEU A 320 20.42 29.82 -8.63
C LEU A 320 21.31 29.98 -9.84
N GLU A 321 22.54 29.42 -9.82
CA GLU A 321 23.45 29.37 -10.97
C GLU A 321 22.98 28.35 -12.02
N HIS A 322 22.09 27.44 -11.62
CA HIS A 322 21.53 26.37 -12.47
C HIS A 322 20.06 26.56 -12.83
N LEU A 323 19.45 27.69 -12.45
CA LEU A 323 18.07 28.04 -12.79
C LEU A 323 18.05 28.91 -14.06
N TYR A 324 17.42 28.42 -15.11
CA TYR A 324 17.40 29.04 -16.43
C TYR A 324 15.99 29.35 -16.89
N GLU A 325 15.82 30.53 -17.53
CA GLU A 325 14.62 30.85 -18.30
C GLU A 325 14.75 30.19 -19.69
N VAL A 326 13.65 29.62 -20.18
CA VAL A 326 13.62 28.97 -21.49
C VAL A 326 13.01 29.91 -22.52
N ASN A 327 13.65 30.06 -23.65
CA ASN A 327 13.09 30.78 -24.79
C ASN A 327 11.93 29.95 -25.40
N VAL A 328 10.71 30.46 -25.25
CA VAL A 328 9.49 29.80 -25.76
C VAL A 328 9.45 29.97 -27.29
N ALA A 329 9.47 28.82 -27.99
CA ALA A 329 9.31 28.76 -29.45
C ALA A 329 7.87 28.40 -29.84
N GLN A 330 7.59 28.29 -31.13
CA GLN A 330 6.33 27.75 -31.62
C GLN A 330 6.17 26.29 -31.22
N ALA A 331 4.95 25.89 -30.85
CA ALA A 331 4.63 24.49 -30.53
C ALA A 331 4.69 23.64 -31.81
N ASN A 332 5.60 22.66 -31.85
CA ASN A 332 5.84 21.80 -33.01
C ASN A 332 6.38 20.41 -32.65
N SER A 333 6.32 20.01 -31.38
CA SER A 333 6.83 18.71 -30.93
C SER A 333 6.11 17.54 -31.61
N ALA A 334 6.87 16.54 -32.01
CA ALA A 334 6.35 15.24 -32.44
C ALA A 334 5.93 14.35 -31.27
N LEU A 335 6.41 14.67 -30.06
CA LEU A 335 6.08 13.93 -28.85
C LEU A 335 4.69 14.30 -28.37
N ARG A 336 3.98 13.30 -27.88
CA ARG A 336 2.65 13.45 -27.28
C ARG A 336 2.67 12.98 -25.82
N ARG A 337 1.81 13.55 -25.01
CA ARG A 337 1.57 13.03 -23.67
C ARG A 337 1.04 11.60 -23.80
N ALA A 338 1.61 10.69 -23.00
CA ALA A 338 1.19 9.30 -23.00
C ALA A 338 -0.29 9.17 -22.59
N GLU A 339 -1.00 8.26 -23.22
CA GLU A 339 -2.31 7.86 -22.73
C GLU A 339 -2.20 7.33 -21.29
N PRO A 340 -3.17 7.58 -20.43
CA PRO A 340 -3.13 7.15 -19.01
C PRO A 340 -2.91 5.66 -18.84
N VAL A 341 -3.35 4.85 -19.80
CA VAL A 341 -3.19 3.39 -19.85
C VAL A 341 -2.83 2.94 -21.25
N ALA A 342 -2.18 1.76 -21.35
CA ALA A 342 -1.74 1.23 -22.64
C ALA A 342 -2.92 1.00 -23.64
N VAL A 343 -2.65 1.15 -24.93
CA VAL A 343 -3.63 0.99 -26.01
C VAL A 343 -4.34 -0.38 -25.98
N GLY A 344 -3.64 -1.45 -25.59
CA GLY A 344 -4.19 -2.81 -25.44
C GLY A 344 -5.06 -3.04 -24.19
N ALA A 345 -5.24 -2.04 -23.31
CA ALA A 345 -6.01 -2.19 -22.08
C ALA A 345 -7.52 -2.47 -22.37
N PRO A 346 -8.20 -3.23 -21.49
CA PRO A 346 -9.63 -3.47 -21.57
C PRO A 346 -10.45 -2.17 -21.55
N THR A 347 -11.67 -2.21 -22.07
CA THR A 347 -12.57 -1.04 -22.17
C THR A 347 -12.78 -0.35 -20.82
N PHE A 348 -13.09 -1.12 -19.76
CA PHE A 348 -13.28 -0.55 -18.42
C PHE A 348 -12.02 0.17 -17.93
N VAL A 349 -10.84 -0.42 -18.15
CA VAL A 349 -9.56 0.18 -17.76
C VAL A 349 -9.33 1.50 -18.51
N LYS A 350 -9.64 1.56 -19.81
CA LYS A 350 -9.50 2.80 -20.60
C LYS A 350 -10.49 3.89 -20.19
N GLU A 351 -11.77 3.52 -20.08
CA GLU A 351 -12.85 4.49 -19.93
C GLU A 351 -13.10 4.92 -18.47
N VAL A 352 -12.74 4.08 -17.49
CA VAL A 352 -12.98 4.36 -16.07
C VAL A 352 -11.65 4.57 -15.35
N GLU A 353 -10.81 3.53 -15.29
CA GLU A 353 -9.55 3.60 -14.52
C GLU A 353 -8.58 4.61 -15.12
N GLY A 354 -8.50 4.69 -16.46
CA GLY A 354 -7.68 5.67 -17.17
C GLY A 354 -8.07 7.12 -16.86
N MET A 355 -9.35 7.40 -16.76
CA MET A 355 -9.84 8.73 -16.35
C MET A 355 -9.41 9.05 -14.89
N MET A 356 -9.50 8.07 -13.99
CA MET A 356 -9.07 8.24 -12.60
C MET A 356 -7.53 8.43 -12.49
N ILE A 357 -6.75 7.66 -13.26
CA ILE A 357 -5.29 7.78 -13.34
C ILE A 357 -4.87 9.15 -13.87
N ALA A 358 -5.61 9.69 -14.84
CA ALA A 358 -5.40 11.05 -15.36
C ALA A 358 -5.82 12.17 -14.40
N GLY A 359 -6.34 11.86 -13.20
CA GLY A 359 -6.86 12.85 -12.25
C GLY A 359 -8.22 13.43 -12.66
N ARG A 360 -8.95 12.78 -13.59
CA ARG A 360 -10.24 13.19 -14.14
C ARG A 360 -11.40 12.29 -13.71
N GLY A 361 -11.24 11.56 -12.61
CA GLY A 361 -12.29 10.68 -12.08
C GLY A 361 -13.60 11.43 -11.75
N ASP A 362 -13.52 12.71 -11.43
CA ASP A 362 -14.69 13.56 -11.16
C ASP A 362 -15.57 13.82 -12.40
N ASP A 363 -15.01 13.68 -13.59
CA ASP A 363 -15.74 13.82 -14.86
C ASP A 363 -16.54 12.56 -15.24
N LEU A 364 -16.30 11.44 -14.57
CA LEU A 364 -16.99 10.18 -14.86
C LEU A 364 -18.50 10.29 -14.58
N PRO A 365 -19.35 9.88 -15.52
CA PRO A 365 -20.78 9.76 -15.27
C PRO A 365 -21.07 8.56 -14.35
N VAL A 366 -22.16 8.66 -13.60
CA VAL A 366 -22.57 7.63 -12.63
C VAL A 366 -22.75 6.26 -13.28
N SER A 367 -23.30 6.22 -14.51
CA SER A 367 -23.51 4.98 -15.26
C SER A 367 -22.24 4.18 -15.57
N LYS A 368 -21.05 4.81 -15.54
CA LYS A 368 -19.79 4.15 -15.81
C LYS A 368 -19.22 3.40 -14.59
N LEU A 369 -19.72 3.68 -13.39
CA LEU A 369 -19.25 3.04 -12.16
C LEU A 369 -20.05 1.75 -11.89
N PRO A 370 -19.38 0.64 -11.47
CA PRO A 370 -20.07 -0.60 -11.16
C PRO A 370 -21.06 -0.40 -9.99
N CYS A 371 -22.30 -0.80 -10.17
CA CYS A 371 -23.35 -0.61 -9.15
C CYS A 371 -23.15 -1.48 -7.90
N ASP A 372 -22.39 -2.58 -8.01
CA ASP A 372 -22.01 -3.47 -6.92
C ASP A 372 -20.64 -3.11 -6.29
N GLY A 373 -19.94 -2.10 -6.82
CA GLY A 373 -18.63 -1.68 -6.34
C GLY A 373 -17.46 -2.60 -6.75
N THR A 374 -17.70 -3.60 -7.60
CA THR A 374 -16.67 -4.54 -8.04
C THR A 374 -15.81 -3.95 -9.16
N TYR A 375 -14.49 -3.96 -8.98
CA TYR A 375 -13.51 -3.56 -9.99
C TYR A 375 -12.79 -4.79 -10.57
N PRO A 376 -12.36 -4.75 -11.85
CA PRO A 376 -11.63 -5.86 -12.45
C PRO A 376 -10.28 -6.09 -11.78
N THR A 377 -9.88 -7.34 -11.66
CA THR A 377 -8.58 -7.75 -11.13
C THR A 377 -7.46 -7.63 -12.17
N GLY A 378 -6.20 -7.58 -11.74
CA GLY A 378 -5.02 -7.58 -12.59
C GLY A 378 -4.84 -6.33 -13.44
N THR A 379 -5.29 -5.18 -12.95
CA THR A 379 -5.26 -3.93 -13.71
C THR A 379 -4.04 -3.06 -13.44
N SER A 380 -3.28 -3.32 -12.37
CA SER A 380 -2.06 -2.54 -12.06
C SER A 380 -1.00 -2.58 -13.17
N LYS A 381 -0.97 -3.63 -13.99
CA LYS A 381 -0.06 -3.75 -15.14
C LYS A 381 -0.29 -2.70 -16.23
N TRP A 382 -1.47 -2.08 -16.24
CA TRP A 382 -1.82 -1.06 -17.22
C TRP A 382 -1.41 0.35 -16.80
N GLU A 383 -1.14 0.57 -15.51
CA GLU A 383 -0.69 1.85 -14.98
C GLU A 383 0.85 1.91 -14.94
N LYS A 384 1.46 2.54 -15.93
CA LYS A 384 2.91 2.70 -16.06
C LYS A 384 3.37 3.96 -15.34
N ARG A 385 3.87 3.84 -14.11
CA ARG A 385 4.18 5.00 -13.24
C ARG A 385 5.49 5.68 -13.55
N ASN A 386 6.48 4.97 -14.08
CA ASN A 386 7.81 5.50 -14.47
C ASN A 386 8.52 6.33 -13.38
N VAL A 387 8.54 5.81 -12.13
CA VAL A 387 9.07 6.57 -10.98
C VAL A 387 10.55 6.32 -10.70
N ALA A 388 11.12 5.23 -11.21
CA ALA A 388 12.52 4.89 -11.00
C ALA A 388 13.44 5.79 -11.82
N GLN A 389 14.46 6.37 -11.18
CA GLN A 389 15.56 7.03 -11.89
C GLN A 389 16.57 6.01 -12.44
N ASP A 390 16.80 4.95 -11.67
CA ASP A 390 17.65 3.83 -12.03
C ASP A 390 16.86 2.52 -11.95
N ILE A 391 17.13 1.58 -12.85
CA ILE A 391 16.52 0.25 -12.89
C ILE A 391 17.59 -0.84 -12.81
N PRO A 392 17.27 -2.03 -12.30
CA PRO A 392 18.23 -3.14 -12.27
C PRO A 392 18.47 -3.71 -13.67
N VAL A 393 19.71 -3.86 -14.05
CA VAL A 393 20.17 -4.49 -15.29
C VAL A 393 20.86 -5.81 -14.94
N TRP A 394 20.45 -6.88 -15.60
CA TRP A 394 20.97 -8.23 -15.39
C TRP A 394 22.19 -8.52 -16.24
N ASP A 395 23.22 -9.13 -15.62
CA ASP A 395 24.41 -9.69 -16.24
C ASP A 395 24.30 -11.24 -16.22
N ALA A 396 24.01 -11.81 -17.37
CA ALA A 396 23.75 -13.23 -17.55
C ALA A 396 24.99 -14.10 -17.25
N ASP A 397 26.18 -13.60 -17.55
CA ASP A 397 27.44 -14.35 -17.41
C ASP A 397 27.84 -14.51 -15.94
N VAL A 398 27.58 -13.48 -15.13
CA VAL A 398 27.89 -13.47 -13.70
C VAL A 398 26.81 -14.18 -12.87
N CYS A 399 25.58 -14.26 -13.37
CA CYS A 399 24.42 -14.76 -12.63
C CYS A 399 24.55 -16.26 -12.31
N ILE A 400 24.28 -16.62 -11.03
CA ILE A 400 24.24 -18.01 -10.55
C ILE A 400 22.82 -18.60 -10.50
N GLN A 401 21.82 -17.91 -10.97
CA GLN A 401 20.41 -18.31 -11.05
C GLN A 401 19.80 -18.71 -9.69
N CYS A 402 20.16 -18.01 -8.62
CA CYS A 402 19.70 -18.35 -7.27
C CYS A 402 18.26 -17.87 -6.94
N GLY A 403 17.65 -16.98 -7.75
CA GLY A 403 16.30 -16.46 -7.56
C GLY A 403 16.13 -15.37 -6.48
N LYS A 404 17.18 -15.04 -5.71
CA LYS A 404 17.06 -14.10 -4.56
C LYS A 404 16.59 -12.71 -4.96
N CYS A 405 17.07 -12.14 -6.07
CA CYS A 405 16.62 -10.82 -6.56
C CYS A 405 15.13 -10.81 -6.96
N VAL A 406 14.65 -11.93 -7.54
CA VAL A 406 13.24 -12.11 -7.86
C VAL A 406 12.41 -12.22 -6.58
N MET A 407 12.87 -13.00 -5.59
CA MET A 407 12.15 -13.25 -4.33
C MET A 407 11.91 -11.97 -3.53
N VAL A 408 12.91 -11.11 -3.41
CA VAL A 408 12.82 -9.90 -2.56
C VAL A 408 12.19 -8.70 -3.27
N CYS A 409 11.93 -8.76 -4.58
CA CYS A 409 11.34 -7.63 -5.31
C CYS A 409 9.93 -7.33 -4.79
N PRO A 410 9.68 -6.15 -4.18
CA PRO A 410 8.41 -5.87 -3.53
C PRO A 410 7.26 -5.61 -4.50
N HIS A 411 7.56 -5.32 -5.77
CA HIS A 411 6.57 -5.01 -6.78
C HIS A 411 6.46 -6.07 -7.89
N ALA A 412 7.15 -7.20 -7.74
CA ALA A 412 7.20 -8.25 -8.76
C ALA A 412 7.68 -7.78 -10.15
N THR A 413 8.48 -6.72 -10.18
CA THR A 413 9.04 -6.14 -11.42
C THR A 413 10.25 -6.90 -11.96
N ILE A 414 10.88 -7.72 -11.13
CA ILE A 414 11.96 -8.61 -11.55
C ILE A 414 11.41 -10.03 -11.57
N ARG A 415 11.49 -10.68 -12.71
CA ARG A 415 11.02 -12.08 -12.90
C ARG A 415 12.04 -12.91 -13.62
N GLY A 416 12.03 -14.21 -13.35
CA GLY A 416 12.86 -15.19 -14.05
C GLY A 416 12.02 -16.33 -14.60
N LYS A 417 12.41 -16.88 -15.75
CA LYS A 417 11.79 -18.06 -16.36
C LYS A 417 12.84 -19.03 -16.87
N ALA A 418 12.55 -20.32 -16.75
CA ALA A 418 13.18 -21.37 -17.52
C ALA A 418 12.21 -21.79 -18.63
N TYR A 419 12.69 -22.01 -19.86
CA TYR A 419 11.84 -22.25 -21.03
C TYR A 419 12.62 -22.96 -22.15
N ASP A 420 11.91 -23.58 -23.05
CA ASP A 420 12.47 -24.20 -24.26
C ASP A 420 13.09 -23.15 -25.20
N GLU A 421 14.21 -23.48 -25.86
CA GLU A 421 14.89 -22.58 -26.80
C GLU A 421 13.99 -22.08 -27.94
N ALA A 422 12.98 -22.86 -28.32
CA ALA A 422 12.03 -22.51 -29.37
C ALA A 422 11.21 -21.21 -28.99
N ALA A 423 11.05 -20.93 -27.70
CA ALA A 423 10.40 -19.70 -27.23
C ALA A 423 11.21 -18.42 -27.50
N LEU A 424 12.45 -18.53 -27.99
CA LEU A 424 13.28 -17.40 -28.41
C LEU A 424 13.05 -16.98 -29.87
N GLU A 425 12.17 -17.66 -30.59
CA GLU A 425 11.78 -17.22 -31.92
C GLU A 425 11.22 -15.80 -31.86
N ASN A 426 11.75 -14.91 -32.71
CA ASN A 426 11.43 -13.48 -32.75
C ASN A 426 11.84 -12.67 -31.48
N ALA A 427 12.78 -13.16 -30.68
CA ALA A 427 13.30 -12.39 -29.54
C ALA A 427 13.98 -11.08 -30.01
N PRO A 428 13.73 -9.95 -29.34
CA PRO A 428 14.46 -8.72 -29.59
C PRO A 428 15.97 -8.91 -29.50
N ALA A 429 16.76 -8.26 -30.34
CA ALA A 429 18.22 -8.38 -30.34
C ALA A 429 18.87 -8.03 -28.97
N SER A 430 18.17 -7.22 -28.18
CA SER A 430 18.58 -6.83 -26.82
C SER A 430 18.19 -7.81 -25.73
N PHE A 431 17.36 -8.83 -26.05
CA PHE A 431 16.87 -9.79 -25.08
C PHE A 431 17.96 -10.72 -24.59
N LYS A 432 18.23 -10.68 -23.28
CA LYS A 432 19.31 -11.46 -22.67
C LYS A 432 18.81 -12.82 -22.17
N PHE A 433 19.55 -13.87 -22.45
CA PHE A 433 19.28 -15.23 -21.96
C PHE A 433 20.58 -16.00 -21.75
N THR A 434 20.52 -17.14 -21.08
CA THR A 434 21.61 -18.07 -20.87
C THR A 434 21.04 -19.49 -20.71
N ASN A 435 21.90 -20.51 -20.67
CA ASN A 435 21.45 -21.88 -20.37
C ASN A 435 21.03 -22.01 -18.90
N VAL A 436 20.00 -22.80 -18.62
CA VAL A 436 19.63 -23.16 -17.25
C VAL A 436 20.77 -23.90 -16.57
N LYS A 437 21.10 -23.50 -15.34
CA LYS A 437 22.14 -24.19 -14.52
C LYS A 437 21.58 -25.30 -13.63
N ASP A 438 20.25 -25.41 -13.52
CA ASP A 438 19.61 -26.50 -12.77
C ASP A 438 19.58 -27.78 -13.61
N LYS A 439 20.10 -28.90 -13.06
CA LYS A 439 20.19 -30.17 -13.74
C LYS A 439 18.86 -30.79 -14.15
N ALA A 440 17.79 -30.46 -13.43
CA ALA A 440 16.45 -30.95 -13.74
C ALA A 440 15.87 -30.35 -15.04
N PHE A 441 16.46 -29.24 -15.53
CA PHE A 441 16.02 -28.49 -16.71
C PHE A 441 17.16 -28.34 -17.72
N THR A 442 18.01 -29.37 -17.83
CA THR A 442 19.13 -29.39 -18.77
C THR A 442 18.63 -29.27 -20.21
N GLY A 443 19.18 -28.32 -20.96
CA GLY A 443 18.80 -28.02 -22.34
C GLY A 443 17.86 -26.81 -22.48
N GLU A 444 17.23 -26.37 -21.40
CA GLU A 444 16.40 -25.19 -21.40
C GLU A 444 17.21 -23.87 -21.27
N LYS A 445 16.62 -22.79 -21.68
CA LYS A 445 17.12 -21.41 -21.54
C LYS A 445 16.56 -20.76 -20.29
N PHE A 446 17.29 -19.77 -19.78
CA PHE A 446 16.94 -18.99 -18.60
C PHE A 446 17.12 -17.50 -18.86
N THR A 447 16.18 -16.71 -18.39
CA THR A 447 16.29 -15.25 -18.40
C THR A 447 15.84 -14.64 -17.07
N ILE A 448 16.35 -13.46 -16.75
CA ILE A 448 15.80 -12.51 -15.79
C ILE A 448 15.45 -11.25 -16.55
N GLN A 449 14.20 -10.81 -16.40
CA GLN A 449 13.71 -9.58 -16.99
C GLN A 449 13.18 -8.63 -15.94
N VAL A 450 13.14 -7.35 -16.29
CA VAL A 450 12.70 -6.26 -15.42
C VAL A 450 11.62 -5.46 -16.15
N ALA A 451 10.49 -5.21 -15.46
CA ALA A 451 9.50 -4.24 -15.91
C ALA A 451 10.02 -2.82 -15.63
N PRO A 452 10.55 -2.09 -16.62
CA PRO A 452 11.28 -0.83 -16.35
C PRO A 452 10.34 0.28 -15.87
N GLU A 453 9.11 0.30 -16.34
CA GLU A 453 8.10 1.31 -16.07
C GLU A 453 7.40 1.12 -14.72
N ASP A 454 7.45 -0.10 -14.16
CA ASP A 454 6.82 -0.48 -12.88
C ASP A 454 7.84 -0.57 -11.73
N CYS A 455 9.13 -0.56 -12.04
CA CYS A 455 10.20 -0.56 -11.06
C CYS A 455 10.19 0.74 -10.23
N THR A 456 10.45 0.63 -8.92
CA THR A 456 10.52 1.78 -8.00
C THR A 456 11.94 2.24 -7.70
N GLY A 457 12.96 1.60 -8.30
CA GLY A 457 14.37 1.99 -8.12
C GLY A 457 14.94 1.75 -6.72
N CYS A 458 14.32 0.90 -5.91
CA CYS A 458 14.70 0.72 -4.49
C CYS A 458 16.08 0.05 -4.26
N GLY A 459 16.62 -0.67 -5.24
CA GLY A 459 17.96 -1.27 -5.19
C GLY A 459 18.13 -2.52 -4.32
N ILE A 460 17.08 -3.01 -3.64
CA ILE A 460 17.15 -4.15 -2.73
C ILE A 460 17.59 -5.45 -3.43
N CYS A 461 17.28 -5.60 -4.73
CA CYS A 461 17.70 -6.72 -5.57
C CYS A 461 19.22 -6.79 -5.73
N VAL A 462 19.89 -5.63 -5.76
CA VAL A 462 21.35 -5.54 -5.82
C VAL A 462 21.97 -5.90 -4.47
N ASP A 463 21.36 -5.45 -3.36
CA ASP A 463 21.86 -5.77 -2.00
C ASP A 463 21.93 -7.29 -1.78
N VAL A 464 20.86 -8.02 -2.09
CA VAL A 464 20.78 -9.47 -1.84
C VAL A 464 21.55 -10.33 -2.84
N CYS A 465 21.98 -9.78 -3.97
CA CYS A 465 22.69 -10.56 -4.99
C CYS A 465 24.07 -11.01 -4.47
N PRO A 466 24.34 -12.34 -4.37
CA PRO A 466 25.59 -12.85 -3.87
C PRO A 466 26.67 -12.93 -4.95
N ALA A 467 26.29 -12.90 -6.24
CA ALA A 467 27.19 -13.12 -7.35
C ALA A 467 27.92 -11.82 -7.71
N LYS A 468 29.26 -11.84 -7.70
CA LYS A 468 30.12 -10.73 -8.03
C LYS A 468 30.90 -11.00 -9.31
N ASN A 469 31.09 -9.97 -10.12
CA ASN A 469 31.99 -10.04 -11.27
C ASN A 469 33.42 -10.16 -10.78
N LYS A 470 34.13 -11.18 -11.24
CA LYS A 470 35.52 -11.44 -10.79
C LYS A 470 36.52 -10.39 -11.29
N SER A 471 36.25 -9.81 -12.48
CA SER A 471 37.10 -8.77 -13.07
C SER A 471 36.80 -7.38 -12.53
N MET A 472 35.56 -7.13 -12.09
CA MET A 472 35.11 -5.86 -11.51
C MET A 472 34.33 -6.15 -10.22
N PRO A 473 34.99 -6.32 -9.06
CA PRO A 473 34.34 -6.74 -7.79
C PRO A 473 33.27 -5.80 -7.27
N SER A 474 33.24 -4.54 -7.74
CA SER A 474 32.17 -3.57 -7.45
C SER A 474 30.85 -3.87 -8.17
N ARG A 475 30.88 -4.68 -9.24
CA ARG A 475 29.68 -5.08 -10.00
C ARG A 475 29.24 -6.49 -9.59
N LYS A 476 27.93 -6.64 -9.53
CA LYS A 476 27.26 -7.92 -9.24
C LYS A 476 26.56 -8.45 -10.51
N ALA A 477 25.90 -9.58 -10.42
CA ALA A 477 25.08 -10.09 -11.51
C ALA A 477 23.82 -9.25 -11.78
N ILE A 478 23.50 -8.29 -10.92
CA ILE A 478 22.46 -7.30 -11.13
C ILE A 478 22.93 -5.97 -10.55
N ASN A 479 22.79 -4.87 -11.31
CA ASN A 479 23.27 -3.55 -10.94
C ASN A 479 22.23 -2.50 -11.34
N MET A 480 22.19 -1.36 -10.63
CA MET A 480 21.33 -0.22 -11.00
C MET A 480 22.00 0.59 -12.11
N GLU A 481 21.22 0.94 -13.15
CA GLU A 481 21.63 1.78 -14.28
C GLU A 481 20.53 2.80 -14.58
N PRO A 482 20.83 3.98 -15.17
CA PRO A 482 19.84 4.98 -15.51
C PRO A 482 18.67 4.44 -16.34
N GLN A 483 17.44 4.70 -15.91
CA GLN A 483 16.23 4.15 -16.53
C GLN A 483 15.95 4.76 -17.90
N LEU A 484 16.05 6.08 -18.03
CA LEU A 484 15.57 6.81 -19.22
C LEU A 484 16.17 6.31 -20.54
N PRO A 485 17.51 6.06 -20.66
CA PRO A 485 18.09 5.54 -21.90
C PRO A 485 17.72 4.08 -22.20
N LEU A 486 17.28 3.32 -21.18
CA LEU A 486 17.01 1.87 -21.29
C LEU A 486 15.52 1.58 -21.40
N ARG A 487 14.65 2.53 -21.08
CA ARG A 487 13.22 2.33 -20.87
C ARG A 487 12.53 1.62 -22.03
N GLU A 488 12.66 2.13 -23.23
CA GLU A 488 11.98 1.58 -24.41
C GLU A 488 12.47 0.18 -24.76
N GLN A 489 13.79 0.00 -24.75
CA GLN A 489 14.40 -1.30 -25.00
C GLN A 489 13.98 -2.35 -24.00
N GLU A 490 14.01 -2.03 -22.71
CA GLU A 490 13.64 -2.97 -21.65
C GLU A 490 12.12 -3.18 -21.55
N ALA A 491 11.29 -2.21 -21.95
CA ALA A 491 9.85 -2.42 -22.11
C ALA A 491 9.55 -3.43 -23.22
N THR A 492 10.22 -3.32 -24.39
CA THR A 492 10.10 -4.29 -25.48
C THR A 492 10.56 -5.70 -25.05
N ASN A 493 11.68 -5.79 -24.30
CA ASN A 493 12.16 -7.05 -23.76
C ASN A 493 11.18 -7.63 -22.75
N TRP A 494 10.54 -6.80 -21.92
CA TRP A 494 9.54 -7.21 -20.95
C TRP A 494 8.26 -7.76 -21.62
N ASP A 495 7.77 -7.11 -22.66
CA ASP A 495 6.59 -7.56 -23.40
C ASP A 495 6.87 -8.91 -24.07
N PHE A 496 8.04 -9.09 -24.66
CA PHE A 496 8.47 -10.38 -25.20
C PHE A 496 8.53 -11.45 -24.11
N PHE A 497 9.12 -11.14 -22.96
CA PHE A 497 9.21 -12.05 -21.80
C PHE A 497 7.83 -12.51 -21.32
N LEU A 498 6.83 -11.64 -21.31
CA LEU A 498 5.47 -12.01 -20.90
C LEU A 498 4.86 -13.03 -21.87
N GLY A 499 5.21 -12.99 -23.15
CA GLY A 499 4.79 -13.96 -24.17
C GLY A 499 5.46 -15.35 -24.05
N ILE A 500 6.59 -15.47 -23.37
CA ILE A 500 7.26 -16.75 -23.11
C ILE A 500 6.40 -17.62 -22.18
N PRO A 501 6.12 -18.91 -22.52
CA PRO A 501 5.37 -19.80 -21.64
C PRO A 501 5.95 -19.90 -20.23
N ASN A 502 5.08 -19.96 -19.22
CA ASN A 502 5.52 -20.21 -17.86
C ASN A 502 5.96 -21.68 -17.68
N PRO A 503 6.96 -21.98 -16.84
CA PRO A 503 7.35 -23.35 -16.54
C PRO A 503 6.18 -24.18 -16.00
N ASP A 504 6.11 -25.45 -16.37
CA ASP A 504 5.11 -26.38 -15.85
C ASP A 504 5.27 -26.58 -14.34
N ARG A 505 4.24 -26.17 -13.58
CA ARG A 505 4.23 -26.25 -12.11
C ARG A 505 4.43 -27.67 -11.58
N LEU A 506 3.99 -28.69 -12.33
CA LEU A 506 4.14 -30.10 -11.94
C LEU A 506 5.60 -30.58 -11.99
N LYS A 507 6.44 -29.90 -12.78
CA LYS A 507 7.89 -30.23 -12.89
C LYS A 507 8.74 -29.45 -11.87
N LEU A 508 8.20 -28.38 -11.31
CA LEU A 508 8.93 -27.52 -10.37
C LEU A 508 8.94 -28.12 -8.96
N ARG A 509 10.06 -27.92 -8.29
CA ARG A 509 10.20 -28.19 -6.85
C ARG A 509 9.91 -26.90 -6.07
N PRO A 510 8.72 -26.80 -5.44
CA PRO A 510 8.33 -25.59 -4.73
C PRO A 510 9.16 -25.31 -3.48
N ASP A 511 9.88 -26.30 -2.95
CA ASP A 511 10.80 -26.22 -1.82
C ASP A 511 12.19 -25.65 -2.17
N LEU A 512 12.50 -25.48 -3.45
CA LEU A 512 13.74 -24.88 -3.93
C LEU A 512 13.52 -23.44 -4.40
N ILE A 513 14.10 -22.46 -3.74
CA ILE A 513 13.90 -21.02 -4.04
C ILE A 513 14.10 -20.73 -5.53
N ARG A 514 15.17 -21.24 -6.15
CA ARG A 514 15.45 -20.97 -7.56
C ARG A 514 14.29 -21.38 -8.48
N GLN A 515 13.72 -22.57 -8.30
CA GLN A 515 12.64 -23.09 -9.12
C GLN A 515 11.30 -22.46 -8.72
N GLN A 516 11.07 -22.27 -7.41
CA GLN A 516 9.88 -21.63 -6.90
C GLN A 516 9.74 -20.19 -7.45
N GLN A 517 10.84 -19.44 -7.60
CA GLN A 517 10.84 -18.08 -8.12
C GLN A 517 10.71 -17.99 -9.67
N TRP A 518 10.60 -19.11 -10.37
CA TRP A 518 10.19 -19.15 -11.78
C TRP A 518 8.66 -19.17 -11.95
N GLN A 519 7.92 -19.40 -10.87
CA GLN A 519 6.46 -19.30 -10.88
C GLN A 519 6.02 -17.84 -10.99
N GLU A 520 4.99 -17.60 -11.80
CA GLU A 520 4.45 -16.25 -11.92
C GLU A 520 3.82 -15.77 -10.60
N PRO A 521 4.04 -14.51 -10.22
CA PRO A 521 3.35 -13.91 -9.09
C PRO A 521 1.93 -13.53 -9.49
N LEU A 522 0.96 -13.79 -8.62
CA LEU A 522 -0.43 -13.33 -8.79
C LEU A 522 -0.74 -12.12 -7.90
N PHE A 523 0.31 -11.37 -7.56
CA PHE A 523 0.28 -10.07 -6.92
C PHE A 523 1.44 -9.25 -7.48
N GLU A 524 1.12 -8.18 -8.23
CA GLU A 524 2.11 -7.45 -9.01
C GLU A 524 1.85 -5.94 -9.04
N PHE A 525 2.90 -5.15 -9.17
CA PHE A 525 2.89 -3.71 -9.38
C PHE A 525 2.02 -2.94 -8.36
N SER A 526 2.05 -3.37 -7.10
CA SER A 526 1.26 -2.75 -6.03
C SER A 526 1.73 -1.32 -5.71
N GLY A 527 0.85 -0.53 -5.08
CA GLY A 527 1.15 0.81 -4.59
C GLY A 527 2.01 0.87 -3.32
N ALA A 528 2.71 -0.21 -2.93
CA ALA A 528 3.55 -0.28 -1.75
C ALA A 528 4.79 0.62 -1.82
N CYS A 529 5.45 0.83 -0.68
CA CYS A 529 6.71 1.59 -0.61
C CYS A 529 7.81 0.97 -1.47
N GLY A 530 8.72 1.78 -1.99
CA GLY A 530 9.97 1.29 -2.56
C GLY A 530 10.78 0.52 -1.51
N GLY A 531 11.09 -0.76 -1.78
CA GLY A 531 11.75 -1.63 -0.82
C GLY A 531 10.85 -2.14 0.33
N CYS A 532 9.53 -2.16 0.17
CA CYS A 532 8.59 -2.66 1.18
C CYS A 532 8.95 -4.05 1.69
N GLY A 533 8.89 -4.26 3.01
CA GLY A 533 9.19 -5.54 3.65
C GLY A 533 8.01 -6.50 3.74
N GLU A 534 6.78 -6.05 3.45
CA GLU A 534 5.56 -6.86 3.53
C GLU A 534 5.27 -7.60 2.22
N THR A 535 5.31 -6.88 1.10
CA THR A 535 4.87 -7.38 -0.22
C THR A 535 5.64 -8.59 -0.76
N PRO A 536 6.94 -8.80 -0.45
CA PRO A 536 7.63 -10.03 -0.83
C PRO A 536 6.98 -11.32 -0.26
N TYR A 537 6.41 -11.25 0.95
CA TYR A 537 5.69 -12.37 1.54
C TYR A 537 4.35 -12.63 0.84
N ILE A 538 3.60 -11.56 0.49
CA ILE A 538 2.35 -11.68 -0.26
C ILE A 538 2.62 -12.25 -1.65
N LYS A 539 3.65 -11.73 -2.35
CA LYS A 539 4.07 -12.28 -3.63
C LYS A 539 4.39 -13.77 -3.52
N LEU A 540 5.18 -14.17 -2.52
CA LEU A 540 5.54 -15.58 -2.30
C LEU A 540 4.31 -16.47 -2.11
N VAL A 541 3.36 -16.07 -1.27
CA VAL A 541 2.16 -16.88 -1.02
C VAL A 541 1.29 -16.98 -2.27
N THR A 542 1.22 -15.92 -3.10
CA THR A 542 0.48 -15.99 -4.37
C THR A 542 1.17 -16.86 -5.43
N GLN A 543 2.51 -16.88 -5.47
CA GLN A 543 3.24 -17.81 -6.35
C GLN A 543 3.00 -19.26 -5.95
N LEU A 544 2.91 -19.56 -4.66
CA LEU A 544 2.70 -20.92 -4.14
C LEU A 544 1.24 -21.37 -4.29
N PHE A 545 0.27 -20.56 -3.87
CA PHE A 545 -1.11 -20.97 -3.66
C PHE A 545 -2.15 -20.06 -4.32
N GLY A 546 -1.74 -19.01 -5.03
CA GLY A 546 -2.61 -17.95 -5.52
C GLY A 546 -3.75 -18.41 -6.42
N ASP A 547 -3.58 -19.50 -7.16
CA ASP A 547 -4.57 -20.04 -8.10
C ASP A 547 -5.79 -20.70 -7.40
N ARG A 548 -5.77 -20.80 -6.06
CA ARG A 548 -6.84 -21.34 -5.21
C ARG A 548 -7.05 -20.58 -3.91
N MET A 549 -6.42 -19.41 -3.79
CA MET A 549 -6.35 -18.62 -2.57
C MET A 549 -7.55 -17.71 -2.40
N ILE A 550 -8.08 -17.65 -1.16
CA ILE A 550 -9.08 -16.69 -0.72
C ILE A 550 -8.46 -15.88 0.40
N VAL A 551 -8.50 -14.56 0.29
CA VAL A 551 -7.83 -13.63 1.17
C VAL A 551 -8.83 -12.79 1.95
N ALA A 552 -8.75 -12.85 3.28
CA ALA A 552 -9.34 -11.89 4.20
C ALA A 552 -8.24 -10.93 4.67
N ASN A 553 -8.34 -9.65 4.36
CA ASN A 553 -7.30 -8.67 4.65
C ASN A 553 -7.77 -7.64 5.67
N ALA A 554 -7.01 -7.44 6.75
CA ALA A 554 -7.26 -6.39 7.72
C ALA A 554 -6.88 -5.02 7.16
N THR A 555 -7.64 -3.98 7.52
CA THR A 555 -7.30 -2.59 7.19
C THR A 555 -5.92 -2.22 7.74
N GLY A 556 -5.07 -1.68 6.89
CA GLY A 556 -3.68 -1.30 7.18
C GLY A 556 -2.89 -1.08 5.90
N CYS A 557 -1.56 -1.23 5.95
CA CYS A 557 -0.74 -1.13 4.73
C CYS A 557 -1.14 -2.17 3.68
N SER A 558 -1.33 -3.43 4.09
CA SER A 558 -1.66 -4.52 3.16
C SER A 558 -2.99 -4.33 2.44
N SER A 559 -4.00 -3.79 3.09
CA SER A 559 -5.28 -3.47 2.43
C SER A 559 -5.16 -2.27 1.51
N ILE A 560 -4.33 -1.27 1.87
CA ILE A 560 -4.15 -0.07 1.05
C ILE A 560 -3.41 -0.42 -0.26
N TYR A 561 -2.27 -1.09 -0.21
CA TYR A 561 -1.57 -1.45 -1.45
C TYR A 561 -2.23 -2.64 -2.17
N GLY A 562 -3.08 -3.42 -1.50
CA GLY A 562 -3.84 -4.54 -2.08
C GLY A 562 -5.15 -4.13 -2.74
N GLY A 563 -5.81 -3.08 -2.24
CA GLY A 563 -7.12 -2.59 -2.72
C GLY A 563 -7.12 -1.11 -3.06
N ASN A 564 -5.99 -0.55 -3.46
CA ASN A 564 -5.83 0.87 -3.77
C ASN A 564 -6.33 1.18 -5.20
N LEU A 565 -7.63 1.34 -5.34
CA LEU A 565 -8.23 1.76 -6.60
C LEU A 565 -7.57 3.05 -7.14
N PRO A 566 -7.57 3.25 -8.48
CA PRO A 566 -8.39 2.53 -9.46
C PRO A 566 -7.85 1.16 -9.89
N THR A 567 -6.57 0.86 -9.70
CA THR A 567 -5.95 -0.37 -10.18
C THR A 567 -5.81 -1.44 -9.10
N THR A 568 -5.85 -2.71 -9.51
CA THR A 568 -5.81 -3.87 -8.61
C THR A 568 -4.55 -4.70 -8.87
N PRO A 569 -3.68 -4.90 -7.86
CA PRO A 569 -2.44 -5.68 -8.00
C PRO A 569 -2.65 -7.20 -7.99
N TRP A 570 -3.76 -7.69 -7.45
CA TRP A 570 -4.14 -9.09 -7.51
C TRP A 570 -4.50 -9.44 -8.95
N THR A 571 -3.95 -10.54 -9.45
CA THR A 571 -4.11 -10.93 -10.86
C THR A 571 -4.40 -12.41 -11.01
N THR A 572 -4.69 -12.85 -12.24
CA THR A 572 -4.95 -14.24 -12.58
C THR A 572 -3.86 -14.80 -13.49
N ASN A 573 -3.67 -16.12 -13.43
CA ASN A 573 -2.84 -16.86 -14.38
C ASN A 573 -3.55 -16.99 -15.76
N ALA A 574 -2.88 -17.66 -16.71
CA ALA A 574 -3.41 -17.90 -18.05
C ALA A 574 -4.74 -18.70 -18.07
N ASP A 575 -5.02 -19.49 -17.03
CA ASP A 575 -6.28 -20.22 -16.86
C ASP A 575 -7.40 -19.39 -16.23
N GLY A 576 -7.18 -18.08 -16.01
CA GLY A 576 -8.13 -17.18 -15.35
C GLY A 576 -8.28 -17.40 -13.84
N ARG A 577 -7.35 -18.13 -13.20
CA ARG A 577 -7.38 -18.41 -11.76
C ARG A 577 -6.43 -17.49 -11.01
N GLY A 578 -6.87 -16.94 -9.88
CA GLY A 578 -6.09 -16.07 -9.01
C GLY A 578 -6.72 -15.87 -7.66
N PRO A 579 -6.08 -15.11 -6.75
CA PRO A 579 -6.62 -14.85 -5.43
C PRO A 579 -7.96 -14.10 -5.49
N ALA A 580 -8.95 -14.56 -4.71
CA ALA A 580 -10.13 -13.79 -4.39
C ALA A 580 -9.84 -12.97 -3.13
N TRP A 581 -9.77 -11.66 -3.27
CA TRP A 581 -9.38 -10.75 -2.18
C TRP A 581 -10.55 -9.93 -1.69
N SER A 582 -10.69 -9.83 -0.37
CA SER A 582 -11.65 -8.96 0.30
C SER A 582 -11.01 -8.31 1.52
N ASN A 583 -11.41 -7.07 1.81
CA ASN A 583 -10.97 -6.30 2.96
C ASN A 583 -12.09 -6.19 4.00
N SER A 584 -11.72 -6.29 5.28
CA SER A 584 -12.63 -5.98 6.40
C SER A 584 -12.05 -4.85 7.25
N LEU A 585 -12.82 -4.36 8.21
CA LEU A 585 -12.29 -3.52 9.27
C LEU A 585 -11.26 -4.31 10.07
N PHE A 586 -10.26 -3.62 10.64
CA PHE A 586 -9.13 -4.31 11.25
C PHE A 586 -9.45 -5.01 12.57
N GLU A 587 -10.57 -4.66 13.22
CA GLU A 587 -11.05 -5.34 14.43
C GLU A 587 -11.68 -6.72 14.19
N ASP A 588 -12.27 -6.99 13.03
CA ASP A 588 -13.07 -8.19 12.74
C ASP A 588 -12.48 -9.10 11.66
N ASN A 589 -11.29 -8.83 11.17
CA ASN A 589 -10.70 -9.53 10.03
C ASN A 589 -10.48 -11.03 10.28
N ALA A 590 -10.16 -11.43 11.49
CA ALA A 590 -9.93 -12.83 11.80
C ALA A 590 -11.23 -13.64 11.65
N GLU A 591 -12.32 -13.14 12.22
CA GLU A 591 -13.66 -13.73 12.13
C GLU A 591 -14.20 -13.71 10.70
N PHE A 592 -13.91 -12.65 9.93
CA PHE A 592 -14.25 -12.56 8.53
C PHE A 592 -13.61 -13.70 7.71
N GLY A 593 -12.32 -13.97 7.95
CA GLY A 593 -11.62 -15.09 7.31
C GLY A 593 -12.12 -16.46 7.79
N LEU A 594 -12.47 -16.60 9.05
CA LEU A 594 -13.12 -17.81 9.57
C LEU A 594 -14.47 -18.04 8.86
N GLY A 595 -15.24 -16.98 8.64
CA GLY A 595 -16.50 -17.03 7.88
C GLY A 595 -16.31 -17.58 6.47
N PHE A 596 -15.26 -17.18 5.75
CA PHE A 596 -14.90 -17.77 4.47
C PHE A 596 -14.64 -19.28 4.58
N ARG A 597 -13.85 -19.70 5.58
CA ARG A 597 -13.56 -21.14 5.77
C ARG A 597 -14.84 -21.94 6.02
N MET A 598 -15.70 -21.44 6.90
CA MET A 598 -16.96 -22.11 7.23
C MET A 598 -17.90 -22.19 6.01
N SER A 599 -17.99 -21.13 5.22
CA SER A 599 -18.80 -21.11 3.99
C SER A 599 -18.28 -22.10 2.95
N ILE A 600 -16.94 -22.13 2.74
CA ILE A 600 -16.32 -23.08 1.81
C ILE A 600 -16.55 -24.51 2.25
N ASP A 601 -16.38 -24.83 3.54
CA ASP A 601 -16.61 -26.17 4.07
C ASP A 601 -18.07 -26.61 3.87
N LYS A 602 -19.01 -25.70 4.10
CA LYS A 602 -20.44 -25.98 3.89
C LYS A 602 -20.78 -26.22 2.42
N HIS A 603 -20.26 -25.38 1.52
CA HIS A 603 -20.48 -25.56 0.07
C HIS A 603 -19.82 -26.85 -0.45
N ALA A 604 -18.61 -27.15 0.00
CA ALA A 604 -17.92 -28.39 -0.35
C ALA A 604 -18.68 -29.64 0.14
N GLY A 605 -19.14 -29.60 1.41
CA GLY A 605 -19.96 -30.69 1.97
C GLY A 605 -21.24 -30.89 1.18
N PHE A 606 -21.95 -29.81 0.85
CA PHE A 606 -23.19 -29.90 0.07
C PHE A 606 -22.92 -30.37 -1.37
N ALA A 607 -21.83 -29.93 -1.99
CA ALA A 607 -21.42 -30.43 -3.31
C ALA A 607 -21.15 -31.94 -3.28
N LEU A 608 -20.50 -32.48 -2.22
CA LEU A 608 -20.27 -33.90 -2.04
C LEU A 608 -21.58 -34.68 -1.81
N GLU A 609 -22.50 -34.16 -1.02
CA GLU A 609 -23.82 -34.78 -0.84
C GLU A 609 -24.58 -34.93 -2.18
N LEU A 610 -24.60 -33.86 -2.99
CA LEU A 610 -25.22 -33.87 -4.32
C LEU A 610 -24.46 -34.80 -5.29
N LEU A 611 -23.12 -34.82 -5.25
CA LEU A 611 -22.29 -35.69 -6.07
C LEU A 611 -22.61 -37.17 -5.79
N HIS A 612 -22.72 -37.57 -4.53
CA HIS A 612 -23.11 -38.93 -4.16
C HIS A 612 -24.54 -39.26 -4.57
N LYS A 613 -25.49 -38.32 -4.42
CA LYS A 613 -26.87 -38.49 -4.84
C LYS A 613 -27.00 -38.73 -6.34
N LEU A 614 -26.19 -38.08 -7.14
CA LEU A 614 -26.16 -38.17 -8.61
C LEU A 614 -25.18 -39.24 -9.14
N GLY A 615 -24.62 -40.12 -8.26
CA GLY A 615 -23.60 -41.07 -8.62
C GLY A 615 -23.95 -41.96 -9.82
N GLY A 616 -25.20 -42.48 -9.87
CA GLY A 616 -25.69 -43.29 -10.98
C GLY A 616 -25.76 -42.56 -12.32
N GLU A 617 -25.91 -41.21 -12.31
CA GLU A 617 -26.03 -40.37 -13.50
C GLU A 617 -24.67 -39.90 -13.99
N VAL A 618 -23.78 -39.53 -13.09
CA VAL A 618 -22.42 -39.02 -13.44
C VAL A 618 -21.36 -40.13 -13.52
N GLY A 619 -21.65 -41.30 -12.92
CA GLY A 619 -20.82 -42.49 -12.89
C GLY A 619 -20.02 -42.66 -11.59
N ASP A 620 -20.25 -43.79 -10.87
CA ASP A 620 -19.66 -44.11 -9.56
C ASP A 620 -18.12 -44.02 -9.53
N ASN A 621 -17.46 -44.37 -10.64
CA ASN A 621 -16.01 -44.25 -10.71
C ASN A 621 -15.53 -42.81 -10.59
N LEU A 622 -16.21 -41.86 -11.25
CA LEU A 622 -15.86 -40.43 -11.17
C LEU A 622 -16.13 -39.90 -9.76
N VAL A 623 -17.25 -40.34 -9.14
CA VAL A 623 -17.58 -39.97 -7.75
C VAL A 623 -16.45 -40.42 -6.82
N THR A 624 -16.06 -41.68 -6.88
CA THR A 624 -14.98 -42.24 -6.04
C THR A 624 -13.65 -41.49 -6.28
N GLN A 625 -13.27 -41.25 -7.53
CA GLN A 625 -12.03 -40.51 -7.85
C GLN A 625 -12.03 -39.08 -7.30
N ILE A 626 -13.18 -38.39 -7.29
CA ILE A 626 -13.28 -37.03 -6.73
C ILE A 626 -13.23 -37.08 -5.21
N THR A 627 -13.93 -38.03 -4.58
CA THR A 627 -14.07 -38.13 -3.13
C THR A 627 -12.78 -38.59 -2.44
N ASP A 628 -12.09 -39.58 -3.02
CA ASP A 628 -10.90 -40.21 -2.40
C ASP A 628 -9.61 -39.39 -2.62
N ASN A 629 -9.64 -38.35 -3.46
CA ASN A 629 -8.48 -37.52 -3.70
C ASN A 629 -8.20 -36.59 -2.51
N ALA A 630 -7.12 -36.85 -1.78
CA ALA A 630 -6.72 -36.06 -0.61
C ALA A 630 -6.21 -34.65 -0.94
N GLN A 631 -5.93 -34.34 -2.20
CA GLN A 631 -5.49 -33.02 -2.71
C GLN A 631 -4.31 -32.41 -1.90
N LYS A 632 -3.30 -33.24 -1.59
CA LYS A 632 -2.11 -32.85 -0.80
C LYS A 632 -0.98 -32.25 -1.64
N SER A 633 -0.89 -32.65 -2.91
CA SER A 633 0.14 -32.19 -3.84
C SER A 633 -0.44 -31.36 -4.98
N GLU A 634 0.40 -30.62 -5.70
CA GLU A 634 -0.01 -29.89 -6.92
C GLU A 634 -0.55 -30.85 -7.99
N ALA A 635 0.01 -32.07 -8.09
CA ALA A 635 -0.48 -33.09 -9.01
C ALA A 635 -1.90 -33.55 -8.63
N ASP A 636 -2.16 -33.82 -7.35
CA ASP A 636 -3.49 -34.22 -6.87
C ASP A 636 -4.55 -33.12 -7.17
N ILE A 637 -4.18 -31.86 -6.94
CA ILE A 637 -5.05 -30.71 -7.20
C ILE A 637 -5.29 -30.55 -8.71
N TRP A 638 -4.27 -30.72 -9.53
CA TRP A 638 -4.41 -30.70 -10.98
C TRP A 638 -5.36 -31.80 -11.48
N GLU A 639 -5.18 -33.03 -11.03
CA GLU A 639 -6.07 -34.15 -11.36
C GLU A 639 -7.50 -33.88 -10.90
N GLN A 640 -7.69 -33.35 -9.69
CA GLN A 640 -9.00 -33.01 -9.18
C GLN A 640 -9.71 -31.98 -10.05
N ARG A 641 -8.99 -30.97 -10.54
CA ARG A 641 -9.51 -30.01 -11.50
C ARG A 641 -9.99 -30.66 -12.79
N GLN A 642 -9.21 -31.61 -13.34
CA GLN A 642 -9.63 -32.35 -14.55
C GLN A 642 -10.91 -33.15 -14.30
N ARG A 643 -11.04 -33.81 -13.15
CA ARG A 643 -12.23 -34.55 -12.74
C ARG A 643 -13.46 -33.64 -12.59
N VAL A 644 -13.27 -32.45 -12.01
CA VAL A 644 -14.36 -31.44 -11.88
C VAL A 644 -14.79 -30.91 -13.24
N VAL A 645 -13.89 -30.71 -14.20
CA VAL A 645 -14.27 -30.37 -15.59
C VAL A 645 -15.14 -31.48 -16.19
N GLN A 646 -14.72 -32.74 -16.10
CA GLN A 646 -15.52 -33.89 -16.58
C GLN A 646 -16.87 -33.98 -15.89
N LEU A 647 -16.94 -33.72 -14.57
CA LEU A 647 -18.18 -33.67 -13.83
C LEU A 647 -19.12 -32.58 -14.37
N LYS A 648 -18.62 -31.38 -14.61
CA LYS A 648 -19.41 -30.27 -15.13
C LYS A 648 -19.96 -30.58 -16.52
N GLU A 649 -19.18 -31.18 -17.40
CA GLU A 649 -19.64 -31.62 -18.71
C GLU A 649 -20.81 -32.60 -18.63
N LYS A 650 -20.72 -33.59 -17.72
CA LYS A 650 -21.82 -34.53 -17.49
C LYS A 650 -23.07 -33.88 -16.91
N LEU A 651 -22.90 -32.97 -15.93
CA LEU A 651 -24.01 -32.25 -15.28
C LEU A 651 -24.76 -31.34 -16.25
N GLN A 652 -24.09 -30.72 -17.24
CA GLN A 652 -24.73 -29.91 -18.27
C GLN A 652 -25.70 -30.73 -19.14
N GLY A 653 -25.50 -32.03 -19.24
CA GLY A 653 -26.41 -32.93 -19.96
C GLY A 653 -27.64 -33.37 -19.16
N LEU A 654 -27.71 -33.02 -17.86
CA LEU A 654 -28.79 -33.41 -16.95
C LEU A 654 -29.76 -32.28 -16.66
N ASN A 655 -31.07 -32.53 -16.80
CA ASN A 655 -32.09 -31.49 -16.58
C ASN A 655 -32.75 -31.61 -15.18
N SER A 656 -32.00 -31.99 -14.16
CA SER A 656 -32.53 -32.07 -12.79
C SER A 656 -32.11 -30.86 -11.94
N PRO A 657 -32.92 -30.40 -10.97
CA PRO A 657 -32.57 -29.33 -10.04
C PRO A 657 -31.26 -29.63 -9.27
N ASP A 658 -31.06 -30.88 -8.85
CA ASP A 658 -29.89 -31.33 -8.12
C ASP A 658 -28.63 -31.21 -9.00
N ALA A 659 -28.71 -31.56 -10.30
CA ALA A 659 -27.58 -31.40 -11.23
C ALA A 659 -27.23 -29.92 -11.47
N GLN A 660 -28.22 -29.03 -11.62
CA GLN A 660 -27.99 -27.59 -11.73
C GLN A 660 -27.35 -27.02 -10.46
N GLN A 661 -27.83 -27.46 -9.28
CA GLN A 661 -27.27 -27.05 -8.00
C GLN A 661 -25.83 -27.54 -7.86
N LEU A 662 -25.54 -28.82 -8.17
CA LEU A 662 -24.17 -29.33 -8.14
C LEU A 662 -23.26 -28.61 -9.13
N LEU A 663 -23.75 -28.30 -10.32
CA LEU A 663 -22.98 -27.56 -11.33
C LEU A 663 -22.53 -26.20 -10.79
N SER A 664 -23.39 -25.50 -10.04
CA SER A 664 -23.05 -24.21 -9.41
C SER A 664 -22.03 -24.34 -8.27
N LEU A 665 -21.94 -25.52 -7.64
CA LEU A 665 -21.09 -25.79 -6.48
C LEU A 665 -19.84 -26.61 -6.82
N ALA A 666 -19.72 -27.13 -8.05
CA ALA A 666 -18.67 -28.10 -8.42
C ALA A 666 -17.23 -27.60 -8.16
N ASP A 667 -16.97 -26.29 -8.28
CA ASP A 667 -15.66 -25.73 -8.00
C ASP A 667 -15.23 -25.79 -6.53
N TYR A 668 -16.17 -26.00 -5.60
CA TYR A 668 -15.86 -26.24 -4.19
C TYR A 668 -15.33 -27.65 -3.91
N LEU A 669 -15.42 -28.59 -4.88
CA LEU A 669 -14.79 -29.91 -4.80
C LEU A 669 -13.27 -29.85 -5.02
N VAL A 670 -12.74 -28.72 -5.48
CA VAL A 670 -11.29 -28.43 -5.54
C VAL A 670 -10.89 -27.67 -4.28
N LYS A 671 -9.82 -28.12 -3.61
CA LYS A 671 -9.28 -27.51 -2.38
C LYS A 671 -9.11 -26.00 -2.55
N LYS A 672 -9.64 -25.22 -1.60
CA LYS A 672 -9.44 -23.77 -1.45
C LYS A 672 -8.53 -23.51 -0.25
N SER A 673 -7.63 -22.53 -0.39
CA SER A 673 -6.70 -22.09 0.65
C SER A 673 -7.17 -20.73 1.18
N VAL A 674 -7.49 -20.66 2.47
CA VAL A 674 -7.94 -19.41 3.12
C VAL A 674 -6.78 -18.78 3.86
N TRP A 675 -6.46 -17.55 3.51
CA TRP A 675 -5.40 -16.75 4.11
C TRP A 675 -5.96 -15.48 4.75
N ILE A 676 -5.76 -15.34 6.05
CA ILE A 676 -6.09 -14.16 6.85
C ILE A 676 -4.83 -13.32 6.98
N ILE A 677 -4.81 -12.14 6.36
CA ILE A 677 -3.61 -11.31 6.26
C ILE A 677 -3.84 -9.97 6.97
N GLY A 678 -2.85 -9.52 7.74
CA GLY A 678 -2.88 -8.20 8.35
C GLY A 678 -1.58 -7.81 9.04
N GLY A 679 -1.46 -6.54 9.43
CA GLY A 679 -0.32 -5.99 10.14
C GLY A 679 -0.32 -6.28 11.63
N ASP A 680 0.77 -5.89 12.31
CA ASP A 680 0.93 -6.07 13.75
C ASP A 680 -0.10 -5.31 14.59
N GLY A 681 -0.55 -4.14 14.16
CA GLY A 681 -1.60 -3.39 14.86
C GLY A 681 -2.92 -4.16 14.93
N TRP A 682 -3.27 -4.90 13.88
CA TRP A 682 -4.39 -5.82 13.90
C TRP A 682 -4.11 -7.01 14.83
N ALA A 683 -3.04 -7.76 14.57
CA ALA A 683 -2.82 -9.06 15.21
C ALA A 683 -2.44 -8.98 16.70
N TYR A 684 -1.73 -7.93 17.13
CA TYR A 684 -1.26 -7.77 18.51
C TYR A 684 -2.20 -6.94 19.40
N ASP A 685 -3.00 -6.08 18.79
CA ASP A 685 -3.81 -5.08 19.50
C ASP A 685 -5.30 -5.23 19.21
N ILE A 686 -5.83 -4.51 18.22
CA ILE A 686 -7.27 -4.30 18.06
C ILE A 686 -8.03 -5.54 17.60
N GLY A 687 -7.45 -6.38 16.73
CA GLY A 687 -8.05 -7.62 16.24
C GLY A 687 -7.65 -8.88 17.02
N TYR A 688 -6.90 -8.72 18.13
CA TYR A 688 -6.35 -9.88 18.85
C TYR A 688 -7.43 -10.80 19.42
N GLY A 689 -8.52 -10.26 19.90
CA GLY A 689 -9.61 -11.08 20.46
C GLY A 689 -10.23 -12.03 19.42
N GLY A 690 -10.50 -11.52 18.22
CA GLY A 690 -10.96 -12.35 17.10
C GLY A 690 -9.89 -13.33 16.61
N LEU A 691 -8.64 -12.90 16.53
CA LEU A 691 -7.53 -13.77 16.19
C LEU A 691 -7.40 -14.94 17.17
N ASP A 692 -7.50 -14.69 18.46
CA ASP A 692 -7.47 -15.68 19.52
C ASP A 692 -8.60 -16.71 19.35
N HIS A 693 -9.82 -16.24 19.09
CA HIS A 693 -10.98 -17.08 18.80
C HIS A 693 -10.75 -17.98 17.57
N VAL A 694 -10.21 -17.44 16.51
CA VAL A 694 -9.98 -18.17 15.25
C VAL A 694 -8.94 -19.27 15.43
N ILE A 695 -7.81 -19.01 16.09
CA ILE A 695 -6.82 -20.05 16.36
C ILE A 695 -7.34 -21.13 17.33
N ALA A 696 -8.22 -20.73 18.27
CA ALA A 696 -8.88 -21.68 19.17
C ALA A 696 -9.90 -22.60 18.46
N SER A 697 -10.43 -22.16 17.31
CA SER A 697 -11.48 -22.89 16.57
C SER A 697 -11.03 -24.24 16.00
N GLY A 698 -9.75 -24.46 15.84
CA GLY A 698 -9.18 -25.65 15.22
C GLY A 698 -9.44 -25.79 13.71
N ARG A 699 -10.05 -24.77 13.06
CA ARG A 699 -10.34 -24.79 11.62
C ARG A 699 -9.09 -24.58 10.77
N ASN A 700 -9.07 -25.19 9.59
CA ASN A 700 -7.97 -25.08 8.63
C ASN A 700 -7.96 -23.69 7.96
N VAL A 701 -7.26 -22.77 8.58
CA VAL A 701 -7.03 -21.39 8.09
C VAL A 701 -5.55 -21.04 8.25
N ASN A 702 -5.01 -20.29 7.30
CA ASN A 702 -3.66 -19.78 7.35
C ASN A 702 -3.69 -18.30 7.73
N ILE A 703 -2.90 -17.89 8.73
CA ILE A 703 -2.82 -16.53 9.21
C ILE A 703 -1.42 -15.98 8.93
N LEU A 704 -1.34 -14.88 8.18
CA LEU A 704 -0.08 -14.19 7.90
C LEU A 704 -0.07 -12.83 8.59
N VAL A 705 0.76 -12.72 9.63
CA VAL A 705 1.00 -11.46 10.34
C VAL A 705 2.22 -10.77 9.74
N LEU A 706 2.00 -9.63 9.08
CA LEU A 706 3.04 -8.77 8.53
C LEU A 706 3.52 -7.82 9.63
N ASP A 707 4.52 -8.26 10.39
CA ASP A 707 4.94 -7.57 11.62
C ASP A 707 5.96 -6.47 11.31
N THR A 708 5.48 -5.24 11.16
CA THR A 708 6.30 -4.04 11.03
C THR A 708 6.67 -3.38 12.36
N GLU A 709 6.24 -3.96 13.48
CA GLU A 709 6.50 -3.46 14.83
C GLU A 709 5.97 -2.03 15.09
N VAL A 710 4.99 -1.58 14.30
CA VAL A 710 4.39 -0.24 14.39
C VAL A 710 3.09 -0.17 13.58
N TYR A 711 2.13 0.66 13.98
CA TYR A 711 1.01 1.04 13.11
C TYR A 711 1.52 1.90 11.95
N SER A 712 2.04 1.25 10.90
CA SER A 712 2.78 1.93 9.83
C SER A 712 1.89 2.79 8.94
N ASN A 713 0.69 2.32 8.60
CA ASN A 713 -0.20 3.02 7.67
C ASN A 713 -0.89 4.25 8.28
N THR A 714 -1.30 4.19 9.54
CA THR A 714 -2.02 5.27 10.22
C THR A 714 -1.12 6.40 10.71
N GLY A 715 0.20 6.21 10.64
CA GLY A 715 1.18 7.29 10.87
C GLY A 715 2.22 7.03 11.94
N GLY A 716 2.53 5.78 12.27
CA GLY A 716 3.67 5.42 13.13
C GLY A 716 3.35 5.41 14.63
N GLN A 717 2.15 4.97 15.01
CA GLN A 717 1.77 4.78 16.41
C GLN A 717 2.41 3.51 16.98
N SER A 718 2.68 3.52 18.28
CA SER A 718 3.18 2.35 19.01
C SER A 718 2.10 1.27 19.08
N SER A 719 2.47 0.01 18.78
CA SER A 719 1.67 -1.19 18.99
C SER A 719 2.25 -2.05 20.13
N LYS A 720 1.57 -3.14 20.51
CA LYS A 720 2.14 -4.14 21.42
C LYS A 720 3.29 -4.92 20.79
N ALA A 721 3.39 -4.92 19.44
CA ALA A 721 4.52 -5.46 18.70
C ALA A 721 5.75 -4.53 18.72
N THR A 722 5.60 -3.25 19.01
CA THR A 722 6.71 -2.29 19.03
C THR A 722 7.71 -2.69 20.11
N PRO A 723 9.00 -2.83 19.80
CA PRO A 723 10.01 -3.25 20.78
C PRO A 723 10.32 -2.14 21.79
N ARG A 724 10.81 -2.55 22.98
CA ARG A 724 11.25 -1.65 24.04
C ARG A 724 12.30 -0.65 23.53
N GLY A 725 12.13 0.60 23.91
CA GLY A 725 13.04 1.69 23.55
C GLY A 725 12.77 2.34 22.19
N ALA A 726 11.89 1.77 21.36
CA ALA A 726 11.53 2.39 20.08
C ALA A 726 10.68 3.66 20.28
N VAL A 727 11.08 4.74 19.63
CA VAL A 727 10.31 5.98 19.57
C VAL A 727 9.23 5.83 18.49
N ALA A 728 8.00 6.09 18.88
CA ALA A 728 6.83 6.08 18.00
C ALA A 728 5.83 7.14 18.50
N LYS A 729 4.77 7.43 17.72
CA LYS A 729 3.65 8.21 18.28
C LYS A 729 3.06 7.46 19.49
N PHE A 730 2.70 8.20 20.51
CA PHE A 730 2.32 7.73 21.85
C PHE A 730 3.45 7.06 22.67
N ALA A 731 4.67 7.03 22.11
CA ALA A 731 5.88 6.56 22.80
C ALA A 731 7.08 7.47 22.49
N ALA A 732 6.91 8.79 22.64
CA ALA A 732 7.95 9.79 22.36
C ALA A 732 9.22 9.67 23.23
N GLY A 733 9.11 9.08 24.42
CA GLY A 733 10.21 8.77 25.33
C GLY A 733 10.85 7.39 25.13
N GLY A 734 10.49 6.69 24.04
CA GLY A 734 10.76 5.27 23.85
C GLY A 734 9.75 4.38 24.57
N LYS A 735 9.28 3.32 23.89
CA LYS A 735 8.32 2.39 24.50
C LYS A 735 8.90 1.74 25.76
N PRO A 736 8.24 1.81 26.92
CA PRO A 736 8.79 1.30 28.18
C PRO A 736 8.61 -0.21 28.37
N SER A 737 7.64 -0.84 27.68
CA SER A 737 7.31 -2.26 27.79
C SER A 737 7.95 -3.11 26.71
N ALA A 738 8.18 -4.39 27.00
CA ALA A 738 8.63 -5.39 26.06
C ALA A 738 7.60 -5.62 24.93
N LYS A 739 8.06 -6.22 23.81
CA LYS A 739 7.19 -6.71 22.73
C LYS A 739 6.35 -7.89 23.24
N LYS A 740 5.03 -7.90 22.95
CA LYS A 740 4.17 -9.07 23.18
C LYS A 740 4.67 -10.24 22.34
N ASP A 741 4.73 -11.43 22.93
CA ASP A 741 5.12 -12.64 22.20
C ASP A 741 3.89 -13.38 21.69
N LEU A 742 3.43 -13.02 20.51
CA LEU A 742 2.25 -13.57 19.87
C LEU A 742 2.43 -15.07 19.53
N GLY A 743 3.63 -15.45 19.10
CA GLY A 743 3.92 -16.84 18.76
C GLY A 743 3.89 -17.76 19.97
N LEU A 744 4.45 -17.33 21.09
CA LEU A 744 4.38 -18.08 22.35
C LEU A 744 2.93 -18.29 22.81
N ILE A 745 2.11 -17.23 22.72
CA ILE A 745 0.69 -17.33 23.07
C ILE A 745 -0.01 -18.34 22.15
N ALA A 746 0.19 -18.27 20.84
CA ALA A 746 -0.40 -19.21 19.88
C ALA A 746 0.03 -20.68 20.14
N MET A 747 1.30 -20.90 20.53
CA MET A 747 1.80 -22.25 20.87
C MET A 747 1.11 -22.86 22.09
N THR A 748 0.53 -22.05 23.01
CA THR A 748 -0.16 -22.57 24.20
C THR A 748 -1.41 -23.41 23.87
N TYR A 749 -2.02 -23.21 22.70
CA TYR A 749 -3.14 -24.04 22.23
C TYR A 749 -2.72 -25.47 21.89
N GLY A 750 -1.45 -25.70 21.56
CA GLY A 750 -0.88 -27.01 21.32
C GLY A 750 -1.25 -27.68 19.99
N ASN A 751 -2.27 -27.22 19.30
CA ASN A 751 -2.76 -27.70 17.99
C ASN A 751 -2.72 -26.63 16.90
N VAL A 752 -1.88 -25.60 17.03
CA VAL A 752 -1.68 -24.52 16.07
C VAL A 752 -0.28 -24.63 15.49
N TYR A 753 -0.17 -24.61 14.16
CA TYR A 753 1.16 -24.44 13.54
C TYR A 753 1.61 -22.99 13.72
N VAL A 754 2.81 -22.77 14.23
CA VAL A 754 3.35 -21.43 14.47
C VAL A 754 4.74 -21.29 13.86
N ALA A 755 4.96 -20.25 13.06
CA ALA A 755 6.29 -19.93 12.54
C ALA A 755 6.61 -18.45 12.72
N SER A 756 7.87 -18.16 13.06
CA SER A 756 8.44 -16.82 13.08
C SER A 756 9.54 -16.75 12.03
N VAL A 757 9.35 -15.87 11.03
CA VAL A 757 10.21 -15.82 9.84
C VAL A 757 10.77 -14.43 9.59
N ALA A 758 11.91 -14.36 8.90
CA ALA A 758 12.52 -13.14 8.37
C ALA A 758 13.23 -13.49 7.05
N MET A 759 12.63 -13.11 5.92
CA MET A 759 13.07 -13.49 4.58
C MET A 759 14.51 -13.09 4.28
N GLY A 760 14.93 -11.88 4.69
CA GLY A 760 16.29 -11.39 4.51
C GLY A 760 17.34 -12.09 5.37
N ALA A 761 16.93 -12.74 6.47
CA ALA A 761 17.83 -13.49 7.32
C ALA A 761 18.01 -14.94 6.82
N LYS A 762 16.91 -15.59 6.42
CA LYS A 762 16.94 -16.99 5.94
C LYS A 762 15.73 -17.25 5.02
N ASP A 763 15.93 -17.06 3.76
CA ASP A 763 14.92 -17.21 2.71
C ASP A 763 14.36 -18.64 2.60
N GLU A 764 15.21 -19.68 2.64
CA GLU A 764 14.80 -21.08 2.62
C GLU A 764 13.93 -21.46 3.83
N HIS A 765 14.23 -20.90 4.99
CA HIS A 765 13.41 -21.09 6.20
C HIS A 765 12.01 -20.47 6.01
N THR A 766 11.95 -19.27 5.42
CA THR A 766 10.68 -18.60 5.11
C THR A 766 9.86 -19.46 4.16
N LEU A 767 10.44 -19.90 3.05
CA LEU A 767 9.75 -20.77 2.08
C LEU A 767 9.21 -22.03 2.74
N LYS A 768 10.04 -22.70 3.54
CA LYS A 768 9.65 -23.92 4.26
C LYS A 768 8.48 -23.69 5.21
N ALA A 769 8.48 -22.57 5.95
CA ALA A 769 7.39 -22.23 6.88
C ALA A 769 6.04 -22.05 6.16
N PHE A 770 6.04 -21.44 4.95
CA PHE A 770 4.81 -21.28 4.16
C PHE A 770 4.28 -22.64 3.63
N LEU A 771 5.18 -23.51 3.18
CA LEU A 771 4.80 -24.84 2.72
C LEU A 771 4.27 -25.72 3.87
N GLU A 772 4.90 -25.69 5.03
CA GLU A 772 4.45 -26.43 6.23
C GLU A 772 3.10 -25.91 6.75
N ALA A 773 2.89 -24.58 6.74
CA ALA A 773 1.63 -23.97 7.16
C ALA A 773 0.44 -24.40 6.29
N GLU A 774 0.60 -24.40 4.96
CA GLU A 774 -0.43 -24.84 4.02
C GLU A 774 -0.70 -26.35 4.07
N ALA A 775 0.32 -27.14 4.42
CA ALA A 775 0.21 -28.59 4.53
C ALA A 775 -0.44 -29.04 5.85
N TYR A 776 -0.41 -28.20 6.89
CA TYR A 776 -0.98 -28.50 8.20
C TYR A 776 -2.51 -28.46 8.16
N ASP A 777 -3.16 -29.49 8.64
CA ASP A 777 -4.62 -29.57 8.68
C ASP A 777 -5.18 -29.00 10.02
N GLY A 778 -5.13 -27.70 10.12
CA GLY A 778 -5.54 -26.93 11.30
C GLY A 778 -5.19 -25.45 11.15
N PRO A 779 -5.36 -24.65 12.20
CA PRO A 779 -5.00 -23.25 12.17
C PRO A 779 -3.48 -23.08 12.14
N SER A 780 -3.01 -22.24 11.20
CA SER A 780 -1.60 -21.91 11.06
C SER A 780 -1.38 -20.41 11.24
N ILE A 781 -0.32 -20.00 11.93
CA ILE A 781 0.08 -18.60 12.05
C ILE A 781 1.55 -18.41 11.69
N ILE A 782 1.82 -17.56 10.71
CA ILE A 782 3.16 -17.13 10.32
C ILE A 782 3.35 -15.68 10.74
N ILE A 783 4.31 -15.41 11.60
CA ILE A 783 4.70 -14.06 12.04
C ILE A 783 5.92 -13.66 11.21
N ALA A 784 5.70 -12.79 10.23
CA ALA A 784 6.70 -12.40 9.25
C ALA A 784 7.27 -11.02 9.56
N TYR A 785 8.54 -10.96 9.98
CA TYR A 785 9.20 -9.68 10.18
C TYR A 785 9.25 -8.88 8.88
N SER A 786 8.64 -7.71 8.90
CA SER A 786 8.52 -6.82 7.75
C SER A 786 9.21 -5.48 8.06
N HIS A 787 10.38 -5.25 7.47
CA HIS A 787 11.03 -3.95 7.62
C HIS A 787 10.19 -2.82 7.01
N CYS A 788 10.24 -1.64 7.62
CA CYS A 788 9.41 -0.50 7.25
C CYS A 788 10.21 0.80 7.21
N ILE A 789 9.79 1.75 6.38
CA ILE A 789 10.37 3.10 6.37
C ILE A 789 10.23 3.80 7.73
N ALA A 790 9.22 3.44 8.53
CA ALA A 790 9.01 3.97 9.87
C ALA A 790 10.14 3.58 10.86
N HIS A 791 10.91 2.54 10.58
CA HIS A 791 12.10 2.21 11.36
C HIS A 791 13.24 3.23 11.18
N GLY A 792 13.20 3.98 10.06
CA GLY A 792 14.24 4.95 9.71
C GLY A 792 15.56 4.29 9.32
N ILE A 793 15.49 3.18 8.59
CA ILE A 793 16.61 2.43 8.03
C ILE A 793 16.89 2.84 6.56
N ASN A 794 18.00 2.41 6.02
CA ASN A 794 18.22 2.43 4.58
C ASN A 794 17.46 1.26 3.93
N MET A 795 16.42 1.57 3.15
CA MET A 795 15.56 0.57 2.55
C MET A 795 16.30 -0.30 1.50
N THR A 796 17.34 0.21 0.87
CA THR A 796 18.17 -0.56 -0.09
C THR A 796 18.84 -1.76 0.58
N THR A 797 19.27 -1.62 1.85
CA THR A 797 19.96 -2.67 2.61
C THR A 797 19.07 -3.33 3.65
N ALA A 798 17.76 -3.21 3.48
CA ALA A 798 16.80 -3.68 4.50
C ALA A 798 16.80 -5.20 4.70
N MET A 799 17.15 -6.00 3.68
CA MET A 799 17.28 -7.45 3.84
C MET A 799 18.50 -7.82 4.68
N THR A 800 19.60 -7.11 4.51
CA THR A 800 20.78 -7.23 5.40
C THR A 800 20.41 -6.84 6.83
N HIS A 801 19.59 -5.80 7.03
CA HIS A 801 19.09 -5.40 8.33
C HIS A 801 18.24 -6.50 9.01
N GLN A 802 17.38 -7.22 8.28
CA GLN A 802 16.65 -8.38 8.82
C GLN A 802 17.60 -9.45 9.36
N LYS A 803 18.71 -9.71 8.65
CA LYS A 803 19.74 -10.64 9.12
C LYS A 803 20.38 -10.16 10.42
N ASP A 804 20.67 -8.87 10.55
CA ASP A 804 21.24 -8.27 11.75
C ASP A 804 20.30 -8.40 12.97
N LEU A 805 18.98 -8.26 12.77
CA LEU A 805 18.00 -8.51 13.82
C LEU A 805 18.02 -9.94 14.32
N VAL A 806 18.11 -10.92 13.42
CA VAL A 806 18.17 -12.33 13.80
C VAL A 806 19.50 -12.66 14.47
N GLU A 807 20.62 -12.16 13.95
CA GLU A 807 21.96 -12.37 14.52
C GLU A 807 22.15 -11.70 15.88
N SER A 808 21.36 -10.69 16.24
CA SER A 808 21.35 -10.07 17.57
C SER A 808 20.35 -10.71 18.55
N GLY A 809 19.54 -11.66 18.11
CA GLY A 809 18.48 -12.28 18.90
C GLY A 809 17.23 -11.41 19.10
N ARG A 810 17.20 -10.20 18.51
CA ARG A 810 16.02 -9.32 18.56
C ARG A 810 14.83 -9.94 17.85
N TRP A 811 15.06 -10.78 16.84
CA TRP A 811 14.08 -11.59 16.17
C TRP A 811 14.53 -13.05 16.15
N LEU A 812 13.66 -13.99 16.56
CA LEU A 812 13.96 -15.42 16.58
C LEU A 812 13.29 -16.11 15.40
N LEU A 813 14.01 -16.96 14.72
CA LEU A 813 13.46 -17.87 13.70
C LEU A 813 13.14 -19.19 14.38
N TYR A 814 11.89 -19.63 14.29
CA TYR A 814 11.44 -20.91 14.81
C TYR A 814 10.22 -21.42 14.04
N ARG A 815 9.94 -22.69 14.19
CA ARG A 815 8.71 -23.36 13.76
C ARG A 815 8.21 -24.26 14.87
N TYR A 816 6.92 -24.21 15.13
CA TYR A 816 6.22 -25.12 16.03
C TYR A 816 5.22 -25.89 15.19
N ASN A 817 5.47 -27.19 14.97
CA ASN A 817 4.59 -28.07 14.20
C ASN A 817 3.99 -29.13 15.13
N PRO A 818 2.67 -29.06 15.40
CA PRO A 818 1.99 -30.03 16.29
C PRO A 818 2.13 -31.49 15.84
N ASP A 819 2.19 -31.77 14.52
CA ASP A 819 2.30 -33.14 13.98
C ASP A 819 3.57 -33.87 14.43
N LEU A 820 4.60 -33.12 14.80
CA LEU A 820 5.85 -33.72 15.31
C LEU A 820 5.63 -34.45 16.63
N LYS A 821 4.60 -34.11 17.44
CA LYS A 821 4.26 -34.80 18.68
C LYS A 821 3.84 -36.24 18.40
N GLU A 822 3.11 -36.49 17.32
CA GLU A 822 2.69 -37.84 16.92
C GLU A 822 3.88 -38.71 16.54
N ALA A 823 4.93 -38.05 16.00
CA ALA A 823 6.19 -38.71 15.69
C ALA A 823 7.16 -38.82 16.89
N GLY A 824 6.70 -38.48 18.12
CA GLY A 824 7.51 -38.51 19.34
C GLY A 824 8.65 -37.48 19.37
N LYS A 825 8.52 -36.39 18.57
CA LYS A 825 9.51 -35.31 18.47
C LYS A 825 9.01 -34.02 19.11
N ASN A 826 9.92 -33.21 19.61
CA ASN A 826 9.56 -31.88 20.10
C ASN A 826 8.93 -31.06 18.97
N PRO A 827 7.72 -30.50 19.17
CA PRO A 827 7.05 -29.69 18.14
C PRO A 827 7.79 -28.40 17.85
N LEU A 828 8.54 -27.84 18.82
CA LEU A 828 9.28 -26.59 18.64
C LEU A 828 10.68 -26.85 18.08
N ILE A 829 10.96 -26.26 16.93
CA ILE A 829 12.27 -26.23 16.27
C ILE A 829 12.76 -24.77 16.30
N LEU A 830 13.81 -24.52 17.09
CA LEU A 830 14.49 -23.23 17.11
C LEU A 830 15.49 -23.16 15.94
N ASP A 831 15.14 -22.46 14.88
CA ASP A 831 15.93 -22.35 13.65
C ASP A 831 16.99 -21.24 13.71
N SER A 832 16.90 -20.31 14.66
CA SER A 832 17.94 -19.34 15.00
C SER A 832 19.15 -20.00 15.64
N LYS A 833 20.34 -19.49 15.33
CA LYS A 833 21.56 -19.80 16.06
C LYS A 833 21.74 -18.81 17.22
N SER A 834 22.60 -19.15 18.19
CA SER A 834 22.97 -18.23 19.28
C SER A 834 23.38 -16.86 18.76
N PRO A 835 22.93 -15.77 19.41
CA PRO A 835 23.25 -14.41 19.00
C PRO A 835 24.75 -14.15 18.85
N LYS A 836 25.12 -13.46 17.75
CA LYS A 836 26.51 -13.13 17.42
C LYS A 836 26.79 -11.64 17.44
N LYS A 837 25.72 -10.82 17.35
CA LYS A 837 25.77 -9.37 17.39
C LYS A 837 25.19 -8.85 18.68
N THR A 838 25.62 -7.67 19.11
CA THR A 838 25.05 -7.00 20.28
C THR A 838 23.68 -6.40 19.93
N VAL A 839 22.79 -6.39 20.89
CA VAL A 839 21.48 -5.73 20.78
C VAL A 839 21.66 -4.23 20.48
N GLU A 840 22.65 -3.59 21.13
CA GLU A 840 23.00 -2.18 20.92
C GLU A 840 23.31 -1.86 19.46
N ALA A 841 24.20 -2.61 18.82
CA ALA A 841 24.58 -2.38 17.42
C ALA A 841 23.37 -2.51 16.47
N SER A 842 22.52 -3.50 16.70
CA SER A 842 21.31 -3.72 15.91
C SER A 842 20.24 -2.63 16.16
N MET A 843 20.03 -2.20 17.42
CA MET A 843 19.07 -1.15 17.76
C MET A 843 19.47 0.20 17.14
N TYR A 844 20.72 0.60 17.30
CA TYR A 844 21.17 1.93 16.85
C TYR A 844 21.45 2.00 15.33
N ALA A 845 21.28 0.92 14.60
CA ALA A 845 21.13 0.94 13.14
C ALA A 845 19.80 1.55 12.69
N GLU A 846 18.77 1.59 13.56
CA GLU A 846 17.45 2.14 13.32
C GLU A 846 17.28 3.53 13.94
N ASN A 847 16.81 4.50 13.18
CA ASN A 847 16.62 5.87 13.68
C ASN A 847 15.58 5.95 14.81
N ARG A 848 14.57 5.08 14.83
CA ARG A 848 13.57 5.04 15.93
C ARG A 848 14.15 4.78 17.31
N PHE A 849 15.36 4.22 17.41
CA PHE A 849 16.11 4.09 18.66
C PHE A 849 17.19 5.15 18.81
N LYS A 850 17.89 5.45 17.69
CA LYS A 850 19.00 6.40 17.68
C LYS A 850 18.58 7.82 18.06
N MET A 851 17.36 8.22 17.74
CA MET A 851 16.80 9.53 18.14
C MET A 851 16.82 9.74 19.66
N LEU A 852 16.53 8.68 20.41
CA LEU A 852 16.45 8.75 21.88
C LEU A 852 17.81 9.01 22.52
N THR A 853 18.92 8.54 21.93
CA THR A 853 20.27 8.77 22.44
C THR A 853 20.64 10.26 22.50
N LYS A 854 20.02 11.07 21.63
CA LYS A 854 20.23 12.52 21.58
C LYS A 854 19.18 13.30 22.39
N SER A 855 17.90 12.86 22.34
CA SER A 855 16.81 13.60 22.99
C SER A 855 16.68 13.29 24.48
N LYS A 856 16.96 12.03 24.89
CA LYS A 856 16.85 11.53 26.27
C LYS A 856 17.93 10.48 26.58
N PRO A 857 19.22 10.86 26.71
CA PRO A 857 20.33 9.91 26.80
C PRO A 857 20.23 8.91 27.99
N ALA A 858 19.74 9.37 29.15
CA ALA A 858 19.55 8.51 30.32
C ALA A 858 18.51 7.42 30.07
N ASP A 859 17.36 7.79 29.49
CA ASP A 859 16.31 6.83 29.12
C ASP A 859 16.81 5.86 28.05
N ALA A 860 17.54 6.34 27.04
CA ALA A 860 18.11 5.50 25.99
C ALA A 860 19.02 4.40 26.58
N LYS A 861 19.90 4.77 27.52
CA LYS A 861 20.82 3.82 28.21
C LYS A 861 20.06 2.80 29.06
N ARG A 862 19.06 3.26 29.83
CA ARG A 862 18.21 2.38 30.64
C ARG A 862 17.43 1.39 29.78
N LEU A 863 16.72 1.90 28.77
CA LEU A 863 15.90 1.09 27.87
C LEU A 863 16.72 0.11 27.01
N LEU A 864 17.96 0.45 26.65
CA LEU A 864 18.87 -0.48 26.00
C LEU A 864 19.24 -1.65 26.92
N LYS A 865 19.55 -1.38 28.20
CA LYS A 865 19.84 -2.43 29.18
C LYS A 865 18.65 -3.38 29.34
N GLU A 866 17.45 -2.82 29.53
CA GLU A 866 16.21 -3.58 29.66
C GLU A 866 15.90 -4.39 28.38
N ALA A 867 16.13 -3.82 27.18
CA ALA A 867 15.97 -4.52 25.91
C ALA A 867 16.95 -5.70 25.73
N GLN A 868 18.19 -5.54 26.22
CA GLN A 868 19.16 -6.64 26.26
C GLN A 868 18.71 -7.77 27.20
N GLU A 869 18.13 -7.43 28.36
CA GLU A 869 17.55 -8.38 29.29
C GLU A 869 16.35 -9.12 28.67
N ASP A 870 15.43 -8.39 27.99
CA ASP A 870 14.30 -8.98 27.27
C ASP A 870 14.78 -10.01 26.22
N VAL A 871 15.79 -9.66 25.41
CA VAL A 871 16.36 -10.53 24.37
C VAL A 871 16.98 -11.78 24.99
N SER A 872 17.77 -11.61 26.05
CA SER A 872 18.46 -12.72 26.72
C SER A 872 17.48 -13.69 27.38
N THR A 873 16.44 -13.15 28.03
CA THR A 873 15.40 -13.97 28.67
C THR A 873 14.60 -14.75 27.63
N ARG A 874 14.17 -14.09 26.55
CA ARG A 874 13.43 -14.74 25.48
C ARG A 874 14.27 -15.82 24.79
N TRP A 875 15.54 -15.55 24.48
CA TRP A 875 16.45 -16.54 23.91
C TRP A 875 16.53 -17.81 24.76
N LYS A 876 16.83 -17.65 26.06
CA LYS A 876 16.96 -18.79 27.00
C LYS A 876 15.66 -19.58 27.12
N MET A 877 14.51 -18.90 27.12
CA MET A 877 13.20 -19.54 27.18
C MET A 877 12.96 -20.43 25.97
N TYR A 878 13.17 -19.90 24.74
CA TYR A 878 12.98 -20.68 23.51
C TYR A 878 13.99 -21.80 23.36
N GLU A 879 15.25 -21.58 23.75
CA GLU A 879 16.31 -22.60 23.78
C GLU A 879 15.93 -23.75 24.71
N TYR A 880 15.46 -23.43 25.94
CA TYR A 880 14.98 -24.43 26.88
C TYR A 880 13.76 -25.21 26.35
N MET A 881 12.78 -24.52 25.80
CA MET A 881 11.59 -25.16 25.24
C MET A 881 11.92 -26.10 24.05
N ALA A 882 12.83 -25.68 23.17
CA ALA A 882 13.29 -26.50 22.03
C ALA A 882 14.13 -27.70 22.44
N ALA A 883 14.85 -27.59 23.57
CA ALA A 883 15.66 -28.69 24.10
C ALA A 883 14.88 -29.69 24.96
N ARG A 884 13.62 -29.37 25.33
CA ARG A 884 12.80 -30.22 26.20
C ARG A 884 12.56 -31.59 25.59
N PRO A 885 12.96 -32.72 26.25
CA PRO A 885 12.61 -34.06 25.77
C PRO A 885 11.10 -34.29 25.91
N LEU A 886 10.49 -34.96 24.95
CA LEU A 886 9.15 -35.52 25.13
C LEU A 886 9.29 -36.84 25.88
N GLU A 887 8.52 -36.99 26.96
CA GLU A 887 8.34 -38.31 27.59
C GLU A 887 7.61 -39.19 26.56
N THR A 888 8.32 -40.17 26.01
CA THR A 888 7.68 -41.25 25.27
C THR A 888 6.71 -41.94 26.22
N LYS A 889 5.45 -42.12 25.83
CA LYS A 889 4.53 -43.00 26.57
C LYS A 889 5.19 -44.39 26.62
N GLY A 890 5.99 -44.61 27.67
CA GLY A 890 6.54 -45.86 27.99
C GLY A 890 5.41 -46.81 28.45
N ASN A 891 5.44 -48.04 27.99
CA ASN A 891 4.67 -49.16 28.43
C ASN A 891 4.42 -49.09 29.96
N ASN A 892 3.17 -49.11 30.40
CA ASN A 892 2.81 -49.22 31.81
C ASN A 892 3.29 -50.62 32.34
N GLY A 893 4.50 -50.67 32.78
CA GLY A 893 4.98 -51.69 33.70
C GLY A 893 4.82 -51.14 35.12
N HIS A 894 3.94 -51.76 35.88
CA HIS A 894 3.84 -51.52 37.32
C HIS A 894 5.18 -51.66 38.00
N SER A 895 5.77 -50.61 38.54
CA SER A 895 6.75 -50.62 39.58
C SER A 895 6.25 -49.81 40.76
N GLU A 896 5.83 -50.49 41.81
CA GLU A 896 5.61 -49.91 43.13
C GLU A 896 6.93 -49.28 43.62
N GLY A 897 6.99 -47.95 43.60
CA GLY A 897 8.08 -47.18 44.12
C GLY A 897 7.67 -46.44 45.39
N LYS A 898 8.25 -46.82 46.52
CA LYS A 898 8.07 -46.25 47.84
C LYS A 898 8.09 -44.72 47.86
N SER A 899 7.03 -44.14 48.44
CA SER A 899 6.92 -42.75 48.79
C SER A 899 7.90 -42.36 49.90
N ALA A 900 8.74 -41.38 49.67
CA ALA A 900 9.50 -40.71 50.74
C ALA A 900 8.60 -39.64 51.40
N PRO A 901 8.68 -39.41 52.71
CA PRO A 901 7.80 -38.52 53.44
C PRO A 901 8.10 -37.05 53.16
N ILE A 902 7.03 -36.31 52.88
CA ILE A 902 7.05 -34.84 52.75
C ILE A 902 7.19 -34.26 54.16
N SER A 903 8.24 -33.50 54.45
CA SER A 903 8.38 -32.72 55.65
C SER A 903 7.46 -31.49 55.60
N GLU A 904 6.55 -31.38 56.57
CA GLU A 904 5.72 -30.23 56.82
C GLU A 904 6.57 -29.02 57.24
N GLY A 905 6.69 -28.04 56.40
CA GLY A 905 7.21 -26.71 56.70
C GLY A 905 6.07 -25.81 57.21
N LYS A 906 6.25 -25.26 58.41
CA LYS A 906 5.34 -24.28 59.05
C LYS A 906 5.11 -23.04 58.16
N PRO A 907 3.89 -22.48 58.16
CA PRO A 907 3.61 -21.19 57.50
C PRO A 907 4.25 -20.00 58.20
N PRO A 908 4.68 -18.95 57.49
CA PRO A 908 5.19 -17.73 58.12
C PRO A 908 4.06 -16.90 58.70
N GLU A 909 4.31 -16.36 59.88
CA GLU A 909 3.45 -15.43 60.63
C GLU A 909 3.19 -14.14 59.85
N THR A 910 1.94 -13.74 59.79
CA THR A 910 1.48 -12.43 59.33
C THR A 910 1.68 -11.40 60.39
N THR A 911 2.40 -10.32 60.15
CA THR A 911 2.36 -9.08 60.93
C THR A 911 1.56 -8.02 60.14
N PRO A 912 0.66 -7.27 60.79
CA PRO A 912 -0.19 -6.28 60.12
C PRO A 912 0.45 -4.89 60.13
N VAL A 913 0.49 -4.22 58.99
CA VAL A 913 0.26 -2.76 58.86
C VAL A 913 -0.24 -2.48 57.44
#